data_f6db94658697efa39302be0a064da21b
#
_entry.id   f6db94658697efa39302be0a064da21b
#
_cell.length_a   1.000
_cell.length_b   1.000
_cell.length_c   1.000
_cell.angle_alpha   90.00
_cell.angle_beta   90.00
_cell.angle_gamma   90.00
#
_symmetry.space_group_name_H-M   'P 1'
#
loop_
_entity.id
_entity.type
_entity.pdbx_description
1 polymer ?
#
loop_
_entity_poly.entity_id
_entity_poly.type
_entity_poly.pdbx_seq_one_letter_code
_entity_poly.pdbx_strand_id
1 'polypeptide(L)'
;MKQTIRHIGMFIFMHIICCALHAQRFTYITLDGAQTVYAIMQDSQGLMWIGTDAGLFSYDGYHGYRHFGDCTVANTRVNALAQQSNMLYLATANGLQAFDLDTYAYRPSTATAAGTTTTRKTPTELRVIDLRHGSDGYGSDVYALLPTRRGLLKGTISGLYLGRRQIAFCQGTQPLVNALAYDAHRRCYWIGTEGALYRADLQLKSFTRIDALNGHSIKCFALAANGTLYIGTDDGLFSLAASGTISHYQHDSYDSSSIPNNIVWACYVDKWQNVWIGTDNGLSRLSSHTYYIYTPLYKATLSNEGNCLHALCQTRDGEWWMGGSNGVIRQGKAWYRQNNSQYPLSHNRVRKIYQDREGGVWVCTDHGINLYDSRSGQMRNFIVYDPMRRYSTAWAYDILQDRQGRMWMASYMGGIFVVDRQRLVQTVTAAMASSPSATATLVADVHLADHGANALSALHVGQLVTDAQGMVWASTGNHVDRINPKTMEVEAVPVGDVVNYIMADARGNVWMGSNGKVRCYVMEGKATWPVKPREWQIGGKVACMSDVDGRTWAVSGQECCVIGLDGKSFRFKIPQDITPMTIYYSPTQRQVVMGGNDGYVTLNADAPTASAHPRRLMLAGVMVNGRQLQGAMADGRAAGSDDGRVKTLEQAPRTMDRLVIESDENNFTLQLTDLPFSDHPSVVYAYRLEGSDHDWQYMTHRNLDISYNGLPHGSYHLTVHAVDGEGNIGDEVYRLDISILPPWYLSLWAKLVYTLLAAAIAWGSFKFVWVRKRLAEERRQKAEILEQVDARMSFFNRLAEDLKSAVGHRSFDEILDLTNSYLGIQAEKVEIEEPELSPADQRLLKEITEAIEAHMIDSDFNVTTLQEIVGMGGKQLYRKLKAMTGKTPVEYIRDIRMHKAALMLKEGKFSVSEVMYTVGFSNSSYFSKCFSKAYGTTPTEYMKR
;
A
#
# COMPACT_ATOMS: atom_id res chain seq x y z
N MET A 1 4.86 62.07 -10.70
CA MET A 1 5.35 61.37 -9.51
C MET A 1 4.38 60.36 -8.90
N LYS A 2 3.09 60.63 -8.62
CA LYS A 2 2.12 59.65 -8.14
C LYS A 2 1.79 58.55 -9.15
N GLN A 3 1.71 58.89 -10.47
CA GLN A 3 1.47 57.87 -11.52
C GLN A 3 2.71 57.02 -11.78
N THR A 4 3.92 57.56 -11.72
CA THR A 4 5.17 56.85 -11.88
C THR A 4 5.43 55.88 -10.74
N ILE A 5 5.09 56.26 -9.49
CA ILE A 5 5.17 55.37 -8.32
C ILE A 5 4.14 54.24 -8.42
N ARG A 6 2.95 54.50 -9.01
CA ARG A 6 1.93 53.48 -9.26
C ARG A 6 2.36 52.48 -10.33
N HIS A 7 3.09 52.91 -11.36
CA HIS A 7 3.62 52.05 -12.41
C HIS A 7 4.84 51.26 -11.91
N ILE A 8 5.71 51.86 -11.14
CA ILE A 8 6.85 51.17 -10.49
C ILE A 8 6.34 50.15 -9.48
N GLY A 9 5.34 50.50 -8.67
CA GLY A 9 4.68 49.57 -7.75
C GLY A 9 3.99 48.40 -8.47
N MET A 10 3.35 48.66 -9.59
CA MET A 10 2.72 47.65 -10.42
C MET A 10 3.73 46.79 -11.16
N PHE A 11 4.91 47.32 -11.56
CA PHE A 11 6.01 46.56 -12.16
C PHE A 11 6.72 45.68 -11.15
N ILE A 12 6.94 46.18 -9.91
CA ILE A 12 7.50 45.41 -8.82
C ILE A 12 6.52 44.33 -8.36
N PHE A 13 5.21 44.67 -8.31
CA PHE A 13 4.17 43.73 -7.95
C PHE A 13 3.97 42.64 -9.05
N MET A 14 4.10 43.01 -10.31
CA MET A 14 4.07 42.06 -11.43
C MET A 14 5.34 41.20 -11.49
N HIS A 15 6.51 41.75 -11.10
CA HIS A 15 7.74 40.95 -10.96
C HIS A 15 7.67 40.00 -9.76
N ILE A 16 7.10 40.43 -8.63
CA ILE A 16 6.87 39.55 -7.46
C ILE A 16 5.85 38.47 -7.77
N ILE A 17 4.79 38.80 -8.53
CA ILE A 17 3.80 37.78 -9.00
C ILE A 17 4.44 36.83 -10.02
N CYS A 18 5.30 37.32 -10.93
CA CYS A 18 6.02 36.48 -11.88
C CYS A 18 7.07 35.58 -11.20
N CYS A 19 7.72 36.05 -10.13
CA CYS A 19 8.62 35.24 -9.30
C CYS A 19 7.88 34.25 -8.39
N ALA A 20 6.66 34.57 -7.96
CA ALA A 20 5.81 33.66 -7.18
C ALA A 20 5.20 32.53 -8.05
N LEU A 21 5.11 32.72 -9.37
CA LEU A 21 4.57 31.72 -10.33
C LEU A 21 5.60 30.63 -10.71
N HIS A 22 6.85 30.73 -10.25
CA HIS A 22 7.89 29.72 -10.46
C HIS A 22 8.53 29.30 -9.13
N ALA A 23 7.74 29.08 -8.09
CA ALA A 23 8.25 28.42 -6.90
C ALA A 23 8.66 27.01 -7.30
N GLN A 24 9.97 26.82 -7.53
CA GLN A 24 10.55 25.49 -7.76
C GLN A 24 10.28 24.64 -6.52
N ARG A 25 9.81 23.42 -6.71
CA ARG A 25 9.29 22.56 -5.65
C ARG A 25 10.07 21.30 -5.54
N PHE A 26 10.41 21.01 -4.31
CA PHE A 26 11.09 19.79 -3.94
C PHE A 26 10.05 18.76 -3.47
N THR A 27 10.03 17.61 -4.09
CA THR A 27 9.24 16.48 -3.62
C THR A 27 10.09 15.70 -2.64
N TYR A 28 9.68 15.63 -1.38
CA TYR A 28 10.33 14.83 -0.36
C TYR A 28 10.11 13.34 -0.60
N ILE A 29 11.17 12.55 -0.45
CA ILE A 29 11.14 11.10 -0.65
C ILE A 29 11.65 10.43 0.63
N THR A 30 10.79 9.65 1.26
CA THR A 30 11.13 8.86 2.45
C THR A 30 11.85 7.58 2.06
N LEU A 31 12.96 7.29 2.73
CA LEU A 31 13.68 6.03 2.65
C LEU A 31 13.67 5.40 4.05
N ASP A 32 12.89 4.35 4.23
CA ASP A 32 12.68 3.77 5.56
C ASP A 32 13.98 3.30 6.20
N GLY A 33 14.30 3.88 7.37
CA GLY A 33 15.51 3.56 8.14
C GLY A 33 16.78 4.29 7.69
N ALA A 34 16.71 5.20 6.69
CA ALA A 34 17.82 6.09 6.32
C ALA A 34 17.49 7.53 6.74
N GLN A 35 18.47 8.23 7.27
CA GLN A 35 18.37 9.63 7.64
C GLN A 35 19.19 10.51 6.70
N THR A 36 20.48 10.24 6.54
CA THR A 36 21.39 11.06 5.73
C THR A 36 21.66 10.42 4.36
N VAL A 37 21.59 11.21 3.30
CA VAL A 37 21.88 10.80 1.92
C VAL A 37 23.19 11.40 1.43
N TYR A 38 24.19 10.54 1.20
CA TYR A 38 25.55 10.96 0.81
C TYR A 38 25.86 10.83 -0.68
N ALA A 39 25.19 9.94 -1.39
CA ALA A 39 25.42 9.67 -2.81
C ALA A 39 24.13 9.34 -3.55
N ILE A 40 24.03 9.81 -4.79
CA ILE A 40 22.88 9.59 -5.66
C ILE A 40 23.41 9.33 -7.07
N MET A 41 22.89 8.30 -7.72
CA MET A 41 23.15 8.06 -9.13
C MET A 41 21.96 7.36 -9.78
N GLN A 42 21.87 7.47 -11.10
CA GLN A 42 20.92 6.74 -11.92
C GLN A 42 21.65 5.67 -12.72
N ASP A 43 21.13 4.45 -12.74
CA ASP A 43 21.69 3.39 -13.57
C ASP A 43 21.28 3.51 -15.05
N SER A 44 21.85 2.66 -15.89
CA SER A 44 21.58 2.64 -17.33
C SER A 44 20.14 2.32 -17.69
N GLN A 45 19.38 1.65 -16.81
CA GLN A 45 17.95 1.35 -16.98
C GLN A 45 17.06 2.46 -16.46
N GLY A 46 17.57 3.35 -15.60
CA GLY A 46 16.87 4.53 -15.10
C GLY A 46 16.48 4.43 -13.65
N LEU A 47 16.78 3.35 -12.95
CA LEU A 47 16.54 3.20 -11.51
C LEU A 47 17.50 4.11 -10.74
N MET A 48 17.00 4.76 -9.68
CA MET A 48 17.83 5.60 -8.82
C MET A 48 18.50 4.77 -7.75
N TRP A 49 19.81 4.94 -7.56
CA TRP A 49 20.59 4.32 -6.51
C TRP A 49 21.07 5.37 -5.52
N ILE A 50 20.90 5.10 -4.24
CA ILE A 50 21.05 6.08 -3.17
C ILE A 50 21.93 5.48 -2.08
N GLY A 51 23.05 6.13 -1.83
CA GLY A 51 23.96 5.81 -0.74
C GLY A 51 23.62 6.62 0.51
N THR A 52 23.36 5.92 1.63
CA THR A 52 22.88 6.54 2.86
C THR A 52 23.77 6.16 4.06
N ASP A 53 23.47 6.72 5.23
CA ASP A 53 24.00 6.29 6.53
C ASP A 53 23.58 4.86 6.90
N ALA A 54 22.43 4.38 6.37
CA ALA A 54 21.86 3.06 6.61
C ALA A 54 22.18 2.04 5.50
N GLY A 55 23.08 2.35 4.55
CA GLY A 55 23.48 1.48 3.47
C GLY A 55 22.99 1.90 2.09
N LEU A 56 22.85 0.93 1.18
CA LEU A 56 22.42 1.12 -0.20
C LEU A 56 20.90 1.00 -0.32
N PHE A 57 20.29 1.96 -1.02
CA PHE A 57 18.88 1.93 -1.43
C PHE A 57 18.76 2.05 -2.93
N SER A 58 17.69 1.49 -3.50
CA SER A 58 17.20 1.85 -4.82
C SER A 58 15.82 2.49 -4.70
N TYR A 59 15.48 3.38 -5.63
CA TYR A 59 14.20 4.07 -5.68
C TYR A 59 13.65 4.02 -7.11
N ASP A 60 12.42 3.53 -7.24
CA ASP A 60 11.77 3.27 -8.52
C ASP A 60 10.75 4.36 -8.94
N GLY A 61 10.60 5.38 -8.09
CA GLY A 61 9.60 6.45 -8.25
C GLY A 61 8.37 6.28 -7.37
N TYR A 62 8.15 5.08 -6.82
CA TYR A 62 7.06 4.74 -5.92
C TYR A 62 7.58 4.25 -4.58
N HIS A 63 8.58 3.35 -4.57
CA HIS A 63 9.11 2.67 -3.39
C HIS A 63 10.62 2.85 -3.25
N GLY A 64 11.07 2.94 -2.02
CA GLY A 64 12.48 2.84 -1.65
C GLY A 64 12.80 1.42 -1.16
N TYR A 65 13.71 0.73 -1.85
CA TYR A 65 14.13 -0.62 -1.49
C TYR A 65 15.51 -0.59 -0.84
N ARG A 66 15.61 -1.08 0.38
CA ARG A 66 16.88 -1.22 1.06
C ARG A 66 17.56 -2.54 0.67
N HIS A 67 18.81 -2.48 0.21
CA HIS A 67 19.61 -3.63 -0.12
C HIS A 67 20.56 -3.97 1.03
N PHE A 68 20.28 -5.06 1.72
CA PHE A 68 21.09 -5.51 2.85
C PHE A 68 22.31 -6.27 2.32
N GLY A 69 23.52 -5.92 2.82
CA GLY A 69 24.72 -6.71 2.63
C GLY A 69 24.99 -7.62 3.83
N ASP A 70 26.18 -8.21 3.88
CA ASP A 70 26.64 -8.97 5.05
C ASP A 70 26.57 -8.10 6.32
N CYS A 71 26.05 -8.67 7.45
CA CYS A 71 25.76 -7.90 8.67
C CYS A 71 26.96 -7.16 9.28
N THR A 72 28.18 -7.48 8.87
CA THR A 72 29.39 -6.74 9.23
C THR A 72 29.64 -5.51 8.35
N VAL A 73 29.00 -5.42 7.18
CA VAL A 73 29.28 -4.40 6.15
C VAL A 73 28.01 -3.69 5.67
N ALA A 74 26.86 -4.29 5.84
CA ALA A 74 25.59 -3.84 5.27
C ALA A 74 25.02 -2.56 5.85
N ASN A 75 25.33 -2.26 7.08
CA ASN A 75 24.87 -1.06 7.78
C ASN A 75 25.94 0.04 7.76
N THR A 76 26.85 -0.01 6.82
CA THR A 76 27.88 0.98 6.70
C THR A 76 27.46 2.10 5.76
N ARG A 77 27.74 3.31 6.20
CA ARG A 77 27.52 4.52 5.40
C ARG A 77 28.15 4.38 4.01
N VAL A 78 27.34 4.62 2.97
CA VAL A 78 27.76 4.60 1.56
C VAL A 78 28.01 6.04 1.12
N ASN A 79 29.28 6.39 0.94
CA ASN A 79 29.72 7.75 0.65
C ASN A 79 29.74 8.10 -0.84
N ALA A 80 29.90 7.11 -1.72
CA ALA A 80 29.92 7.32 -3.17
C ALA A 80 29.45 6.06 -3.92
N LEU A 81 28.94 6.26 -5.12
CA LEU A 81 28.43 5.23 -6.01
C LEU A 81 29.06 5.42 -7.40
N ALA A 82 29.37 4.31 -8.09
CA ALA A 82 29.75 4.30 -9.50
C ALA A 82 29.30 3.00 -10.16
N GLN A 83 28.82 3.08 -11.40
CA GLN A 83 28.40 1.92 -12.18
C GLN A 83 29.44 1.59 -13.27
N GLN A 84 29.75 0.32 -13.43
CA GLN A 84 30.49 -0.22 -14.58
C GLN A 84 29.78 -1.48 -15.08
N SER A 85 29.26 -1.45 -16.29
CA SER A 85 28.42 -2.53 -16.83
C SER A 85 27.27 -2.85 -15.85
N ASN A 86 27.16 -4.10 -15.43
CA ASN A 86 26.14 -4.56 -14.50
C ASN A 86 26.60 -4.55 -13.02
N MET A 87 27.74 -3.94 -12.72
CA MET A 87 28.26 -3.83 -11.35
C MET A 87 28.14 -2.40 -10.84
N LEU A 88 27.57 -2.27 -9.67
CA LEU A 88 27.54 -1.04 -8.89
C LEU A 88 28.62 -1.12 -7.80
N TYR A 89 29.53 -0.16 -7.80
CA TYR A 89 30.61 -0.05 -6.83
C TYR A 89 30.26 0.98 -5.76
N LEU A 90 30.42 0.60 -4.52
CA LEU A 90 30.06 1.40 -3.34
C LEU A 90 31.34 1.74 -2.55
N ALA A 91 31.60 3.00 -2.37
CA ALA A 91 32.58 3.47 -1.39
C ALA A 91 31.91 3.55 -0.02
N THR A 92 32.21 2.61 0.85
CA THR A 92 31.63 2.56 2.20
C THR A 92 32.65 3.02 3.24
N ALA A 93 32.20 3.24 4.49
CA ALA A 93 33.10 3.54 5.59
C ALA A 93 34.10 2.41 5.86
N ASN A 94 33.80 1.18 5.46
CA ASN A 94 34.63 -0.02 5.66
C ASN A 94 35.38 -0.48 4.40
N GLY A 95 35.40 0.32 3.35
CA GLY A 95 36.10 0.03 2.10
C GLY A 95 35.20 -0.09 0.88
N LEU A 96 35.82 -0.51 -0.24
CA LEU A 96 35.12 -0.64 -1.52
C LEU A 96 34.34 -1.94 -1.57
N GLN A 97 33.05 -1.87 -1.94
CA GLN A 97 32.19 -3.02 -2.19
C GLN A 97 31.69 -3.02 -3.64
N ALA A 98 31.31 -4.19 -4.13
CA ALA A 98 30.70 -4.37 -5.42
C ALA A 98 29.32 -5.03 -5.25
N PHE A 99 28.32 -4.50 -5.95
CA PHE A 99 26.95 -4.98 -5.95
C PHE A 99 26.55 -5.33 -7.39
N ASP A 100 26.08 -6.55 -7.58
CA ASP A 100 25.68 -7.07 -8.88
C ASP A 100 24.23 -6.68 -9.17
N LEU A 101 24.02 -5.90 -10.21
CA LEU A 101 22.72 -5.38 -10.60
C LEU A 101 21.79 -6.42 -11.27
N ASP A 102 22.29 -7.59 -11.69
CA ASP A 102 21.46 -8.65 -12.28
C ASP A 102 20.96 -9.66 -11.26
N THR A 103 21.64 -9.75 -10.11
CA THR A 103 21.27 -10.68 -9.05
C THR A 103 20.91 -10.00 -7.73
N TYR A 104 21.16 -8.68 -7.63
CA TYR A 104 21.07 -7.90 -6.40
C TYR A 104 21.91 -8.46 -5.25
N ALA A 105 23.02 -9.10 -5.58
CA ALA A 105 23.93 -9.71 -4.62
C ALA A 105 25.21 -8.87 -4.45
N TYR A 106 25.69 -8.81 -3.22
CA TYR A 106 27.01 -8.27 -2.94
C TYR A 106 28.09 -9.27 -3.37
N ARG A 107 29.13 -8.75 -4.05
CA ARG A 107 30.27 -9.52 -4.50
C ARG A 107 31.54 -9.08 -3.76
N PRO A 108 32.45 -9.99 -3.40
CA PRO A 108 33.74 -9.60 -2.88
C PRO A 108 34.46 -8.71 -3.88
N SER A 109 34.89 -7.53 -3.44
CA SER A 109 35.67 -6.66 -4.30
C SER A 109 37.06 -7.26 -4.49
N THR A 110 37.37 -7.78 -5.67
CA THR A 110 38.71 -8.28 -6.03
C THR A 110 39.75 -7.16 -6.14
N ALA A 111 39.34 -5.90 -6.04
CA ALA A 111 40.23 -4.74 -6.09
C ALA A 111 41.10 -4.57 -4.83
N THR A 112 40.72 -5.19 -3.70
CA THR A 112 41.48 -5.09 -2.45
C THR A 112 42.60 -6.14 -2.31
N ALA A 113 42.65 -7.16 -3.15
CA ALA A 113 43.58 -8.29 -3.00
C ALA A 113 44.84 -8.22 -3.87
N ALA A 114 45.01 -7.22 -4.72
CA ALA A 114 46.18 -7.16 -5.59
C ALA A 114 46.76 -5.74 -5.66
N GLY A 115 47.77 -5.50 -4.84
CA GLY A 115 48.77 -4.46 -5.11
C GLY A 115 49.57 -4.78 -6.37
N THR A 116 48.94 -5.02 -7.53
CA THR A 116 49.65 -5.25 -8.79
C THR A 116 48.75 -4.98 -10.00
N THR A 117 49.31 -4.14 -10.84
CA THR A 117 48.98 -3.93 -12.27
C THR A 117 47.60 -3.36 -12.60
N THR A 118 47.58 -2.05 -12.59
CA THR A 118 46.65 -1.24 -13.37
C THR A 118 46.62 -1.70 -14.85
N THR A 119 45.63 -2.52 -15.15
CA THR A 119 45.25 -2.69 -16.56
C THR A 119 44.61 -1.40 -17.04
N ARG A 120 45.02 -0.96 -18.22
CA ARG A 120 44.67 0.31 -18.91
C ARG A 120 43.17 0.55 -19.15
N LYS A 121 42.26 -0.18 -18.54
CA LYS A 121 40.82 -0.16 -18.82
C LYS A 121 39.91 0.07 -17.61
N THR A 122 40.39 0.49 -16.44
CA THR A 122 39.54 0.91 -15.34
C THR A 122 38.91 2.25 -15.65
N PRO A 123 37.56 2.36 -15.60
CA PRO A 123 36.88 3.63 -15.81
C PRO A 123 37.31 4.65 -14.79
N THR A 124 37.35 5.90 -15.23
CA THR A 124 37.77 7.04 -14.40
C THR A 124 36.97 7.19 -13.09
N GLU A 125 35.70 6.79 -13.14
CA GLU A 125 34.77 6.81 -11.99
C GLU A 125 35.16 5.81 -10.88
N LEU A 126 35.67 4.64 -11.25
CA LEU A 126 36.17 3.65 -10.29
C LEU A 126 37.43 4.12 -9.58
N ARG A 127 38.30 4.86 -10.29
CA ARG A 127 39.46 5.51 -9.65
C ARG A 127 39.07 6.56 -8.63
N VAL A 128 37.96 7.24 -8.83
CA VAL A 128 37.42 8.23 -7.87
C VAL A 128 37.01 7.56 -6.57
N ILE A 129 36.37 6.38 -6.65
CA ILE A 129 35.94 5.63 -5.46
C ILE A 129 37.14 5.08 -4.68
N ASP A 130 38.09 4.49 -5.38
CA ASP A 130 39.28 3.86 -4.78
C ASP A 130 40.19 4.90 -4.09
N LEU A 131 40.31 6.10 -4.65
CA LEU A 131 41.13 7.18 -4.11
C LEU A 131 40.53 7.88 -2.89
N ARG A 132 39.24 7.87 -2.70
CA ARG A 132 38.55 8.36 -1.50
C ARG A 132 38.83 7.52 -0.25
N HIS A 133 39.38 6.30 -0.41
CA HIS A 133 39.73 5.38 0.66
C HIS A 133 41.22 5.34 1.02
N GLY A 134 42.04 6.19 0.44
CA GLY A 134 43.45 6.31 0.83
C GLY A 134 44.34 5.11 0.48
N SER A 135 43.94 4.23 -0.44
CA SER A 135 44.66 2.99 -0.77
C SER A 135 45.86 3.18 -1.71
N ASP A 136 46.08 4.39 -2.26
CA ASP A 136 47.09 4.64 -3.31
C ASP A 136 48.44 5.19 -2.79
N GLY A 137 48.70 5.14 -1.50
CA GLY A 137 49.97 5.55 -0.91
C GLY A 137 50.33 7.06 -1.03
N TYR A 138 49.40 7.89 -1.43
CA TYR A 138 49.48 9.32 -1.55
C TYR A 138 48.97 10.11 -0.31
N GLY A 139 49.15 9.67 0.85
CA GLY A 139 49.13 10.34 2.15
C GLY A 139 48.28 11.60 2.41
N SER A 140 47.35 11.95 1.54
CA SER A 140 46.42 13.08 1.71
C SER A 140 45.01 12.68 1.38
N ASP A 141 44.09 13.02 2.28
CA ASP A 141 42.66 12.79 2.09
C ASP A 141 42.15 13.49 0.83
N VAL A 142 41.74 12.71 -0.18
CA VAL A 142 41.23 13.19 -1.46
C VAL A 142 39.72 13.23 -1.38
N TYR A 143 39.10 14.41 -1.54
CA TYR A 143 37.66 14.64 -1.44
C TYR A 143 36.98 14.70 -2.80
N ALA A 144 37.67 15.17 -3.85
CA ALA A 144 37.12 15.28 -5.19
C ALA A 144 38.13 14.93 -6.27
N LEU A 145 37.67 14.34 -7.35
CA LEU A 145 38.47 13.96 -8.53
C LEU A 145 37.70 14.33 -9.79
N LEU A 146 38.46 14.96 -10.72
CA LEU A 146 37.94 15.32 -12.04
C LEU A 146 38.95 15.01 -13.12
N PRO A 147 38.67 14.09 -14.05
CA PRO A 147 39.52 13.88 -15.22
C PRO A 147 39.47 15.08 -16.13
N THR A 148 40.65 15.54 -16.53
CA THR A 148 40.77 16.62 -17.49
C THR A 148 41.70 16.19 -18.65
N ARG A 149 41.67 16.91 -19.76
CA ARG A 149 42.60 16.64 -20.89
C ARG A 149 44.07 16.78 -20.49
N ARG A 150 44.37 17.45 -19.38
CA ARG A 150 45.74 17.69 -18.87
C ARG A 150 46.16 16.72 -17.77
N GLY A 151 45.31 15.80 -17.40
CA GLY A 151 45.52 14.87 -16.31
C GLY A 151 44.40 14.91 -15.26
N LEU A 152 44.59 14.20 -14.16
CA LEU A 152 43.60 14.08 -13.09
C LEU A 152 43.71 15.28 -12.16
N LEU A 153 42.63 16.06 -12.06
CA LEU A 153 42.49 17.15 -11.10
C LEU A 153 41.95 16.56 -9.77
N LYS A 154 42.62 16.87 -8.67
CA LYS A 154 42.32 16.35 -7.32
C LYS A 154 42.03 17.49 -6.38
N GLY A 155 40.92 17.39 -5.67
CA GLY A 155 40.59 18.22 -4.49
C GLY A 155 40.99 17.48 -3.21
N THR A 156 41.82 18.12 -2.39
CA THR A 156 42.37 17.52 -1.17
C THR A 156 42.23 18.46 0.02
N ILE A 157 42.52 17.97 1.23
CA ILE A 157 42.56 18.77 2.46
C ILE A 157 43.55 19.93 2.34
N SER A 158 44.63 19.79 1.58
CA SER A 158 45.67 20.76 1.38
C SER A 158 45.54 21.57 0.09
N GLY A 159 44.38 21.50 -0.60
CA GLY A 159 44.07 22.29 -1.78
C GLY A 159 43.92 21.51 -3.06
N LEU A 160 44.21 22.17 -4.20
CA LEU A 160 43.99 21.65 -5.56
C LEU A 160 45.26 21.09 -6.17
N TYR A 161 45.20 19.90 -6.80
CA TYR A 161 46.33 19.25 -7.47
C TYR A 161 46.01 18.83 -8.87
N LEU A 162 46.90 19.00 -9.81
CA LEU A 162 46.89 18.37 -11.15
C LEU A 162 47.96 17.26 -11.18
N GLY A 163 47.54 16.01 -11.14
CA GLY A 163 48.47 14.89 -10.91
C GLY A 163 49.14 14.99 -9.56
N ARG A 164 50.49 15.23 -9.56
CA ARG A 164 51.31 15.46 -8.35
C ARG A 164 51.57 16.93 -8.06
N ARG A 165 51.22 17.84 -8.99
CA ARG A 165 51.53 19.27 -8.85
C ARG A 165 50.38 19.99 -8.15
N GLN A 166 50.70 20.67 -7.04
CA GLN A 166 49.75 21.60 -6.38
C GLN A 166 49.54 22.84 -7.24
N ILE A 167 48.29 23.30 -7.30
CA ILE A 167 47.87 24.50 -8.01
C ILE A 167 47.39 25.50 -6.97
N ALA A 168 48.12 26.60 -6.82
CA ALA A 168 47.70 27.73 -6.00
C ALA A 168 46.60 28.50 -6.74
N PHE A 169 45.44 28.62 -6.14
CA PHE A 169 44.28 29.31 -6.71
C PHE A 169 43.73 30.44 -5.80
N CYS A 170 44.29 30.61 -4.59
CA CYS A 170 44.03 31.72 -3.69
C CYS A 170 45.31 32.19 -3.02
N GLN A 171 45.30 33.37 -2.41
CA GLN A 171 46.42 33.87 -1.62
C GLN A 171 46.46 33.21 -0.26
N GLY A 172 47.63 32.85 0.22
CA GLY A 172 47.84 32.23 1.53
C GLY A 172 47.66 30.71 1.53
N THR A 173 47.22 30.17 2.66
CA THR A 173 46.96 28.73 2.82
C THR A 173 45.87 28.27 1.88
N GLN A 174 46.14 27.20 1.11
CA GLN A 174 45.16 26.63 0.19
C GLN A 174 44.03 25.96 0.99
N PRO A 175 42.74 26.30 0.75
CA PRO A 175 41.65 25.71 1.47
C PRO A 175 41.39 24.26 1.02
N LEU A 176 40.72 23.48 1.89
CA LEU A 176 40.20 22.19 1.56
C LEU A 176 39.25 22.28 0.35
N VAL A 177 39.44 21.41 -0.66
CA VAL A 177 38.64 21.33 -1.88
C VAL A 177 37.76 20.12 -1.81
N ASN A 178 36.45 20.32 -1.60
CA ASN A 178 35.43 19.26 -1.43
C ASN A 178 34.81 18.78 -2.74
N ALA A 179 34.69 19.67 -3.73
CA ALA A 179 33.95 19.39 -4.94
C ALA A 179 34.64 19.97 -6.19
N LEU A 180 34.55 19.23 -7.29
CA LEU A 180 35.10 19.62 -8.60
C LEU A 180 34.07 19.28 -9.68
N ALA A 181 33.87 20.22 -10.64
CA ALA A 181 33.01 19.96 -11.81
C ALA A 181 33.62 20.63 -13.06
N TYR A 182 33.33 20.03 -14.21
CA TYR A 182 33.59 20.64 -15.52
C TYR A 182 32.29 21.16 -16.12
N ASP A 183 32.28 22.42 -16.48
CA ASP A 183 31.14 23.08 -17.10
C ASP A 183 31.43 23.25 -18.61
N ALA A 184 30.77 22.44 -19.43
CA ALA A 184 30.92 22.48 -20.88
C ALA A 184 30.31 23.75 -21.52
N HIS A 185 29.26 24.30 -20.94
CA HIS A 185 28.57 25.50 -21.43
C HIS A 185 29.46 26.75 -21.22
N ARG A 186 30.01 26.89 -20.00
CA ARG A 186 30.87 28.03 -19.66
C ARG A 186 32.32 27.79 -19.96
N ARG A 187 32.67 26.55 -20.40
CA ARG A 187 34.06 26.12 -20.69
C ARG A 187 35.03 26.42 -19.55
N CYS A 188 34.66 26.03 -18.33
CA CYS A 188 35.43 26.29 -17.11
C CYS A 188 35.37 25.09 -16.15
N TYR A 189 36.25 25.14 -15.14
CA TYR A 189 36.15 24.24 -13.99
C TYR A 189 35.54 24.99 -12.80
N TRP A 190 34.68 24.30 -12.05
CA TRP A 190 34.17 24.75 -10.76
C TRP A 190 34.93 24.07 -9.64
N ILE A 191 35.36 24.82 -8.64
CA ILE A 191 36.12 24.35 -7.49
C ILE A 191 35.40 24.79 -6.23
N GLY A 192 34.82 23.80 -5.54
CA GLY A 192 34.14 24.01 -4.26
C GLY A 192 35.05 23.78 -3.09
N THR A 193 35.14 24.76 -2.20
CA THR A 193 35.96 24.70 -1.01
C THR A 193 35.12 24.81 0.26
N GLU A 194 35.80 24.71 1.43
CA GLU A 194 35.15 24.87 2.74
C GLU A 194 34.64 26.26 3.02
N GLY A 195 34.80 27.23 2.19
CA GLY A 195 34.35 28.60 2.45
C GLY A 195 34.07 29.43 1.22
N ALA A 196 34.18 28.86 0.01
CA ALA A 196 33.95 29.61 -1.22
C ALA A 196 33.82 28.73 -2.46
N LEU A 197 33.21 29.29 -3.49
CA LEU A 197 33.18 28.77 -4.84
C LEU A 197 34.14 29.53 -5.73
N TYR A 198 34.95 28.79 -6.51
CA TYR A 198 35.82 29.34 -7.51
C TYR A 198 35.52 28.82 -8.90
N ARG A 199 35.62 29.71 -9.88
CA ARG A 199 35.57 29.38 -11.31
C ARG A 199 37.02 29.45 -11.86
N ALA A 200 37.50 28.39 -12.53
CA ALA A 200 38.82 28.36 -13.14
C ALA A 200 38.69 28.22 -14.64
N ASP A 201 39.63 28.83 -15.40
CA ASP A 201 39.79 28.62 -16.83
C ASP A 201 40.29 27.20 -17.13
N LEU A 202 40.18 26.74 -18.42
CA LEU A 202 40.62 25.42 -18.82
C LEU A 202 42.17 25.21 -18.71
N GLN A 203 42.91 26.27 -18.59
CA GLN A 203 44.33 26.25 -18.39
C GLN A 203 44.74 26.21 -16.90
N LEU A 204 43.80 26.40 -16.00
CA LEU A 204 44.02 26.52 -14.54
C LEU A 204 45.03 27.63 -14.23
N LYS A 205 44.94 28.77 -14.92
CA LYS A 205 45.77 29.95 -14.74
C LYS A 205 45.00 31.13 -14.16
N SER A 206 43.70 31.22 -14.41
CA SER A 206 42.84 32.27 -13.91
C SER A 206 41.76 31.66 -13.04
N PHE A 207 41.60 32.23 -11.82
CA PHE A 207 40.61 31.79 -10.82
C PHE A 207 39.76 33.00 -10.40
N THR A 208 38.47 32.87 -10.50
CA THR A 208 37.52 33.92 -10.05
C THR A 208 36.68 33.34 -8.92
N ARG A 209 36.70 34.04 -7.78
CA ARG A 209 35.83 33.73 -6.64
C ARG A 209 34.40 34.22 -6.92
N ILE A 210 33.42 33.49 -6.48
CA ILE A 210 31.99 33.84 -6.58
C ILE A 210 31.53 34.38 -5.22
N ASP A 211 31.42 35.69 -5.10
CA ASP A 211 31.17 36.38 -3.81
C ASP A 211 29.85 35.99 -3.14
N ALA A 212 28.83 35.67 -3.91
CA ALA A 212 27.50 35.24 -3.40
C ALA A 212 27.53 33.92 -2.61
N LEU A 213 28.60 33.12 -2.74
CA LEU A 213 28.78 31.84 -2.02
C LEU A 213 29.93 31.94 -1.01
N ASN A 214 30.27 33.15 -0.60
CA ASN A 214 31.35 33.41 0.35
C ASN A 214 30.91 33.00 1.76
N GLY A 215 31.73 32.23 2.46
CA GLY A 215 31.42 31.73 3.81
C GLY A 215 30.70 30.39 3.83
N HIS A 216 30.23 29.88 2.68
CA HIS A 216 29.54 28.58 2.60
C HIS A 216 30.50 27.44 2.24
N SER A 217 30.35 26.31 2.91
CA SER A 217 31.05 25.06 2.59
C SER A 217 30.37 24.38 1.39
N ILE A 218 31.09 24.33 0.26
CA ILE A 218 30.60 23.70 -0.96
C ILE A 218 30.85 22.19 -0.88
N LYS A 219 29.78 21.37 -0.93
CA LYS A 219 29.87 19.90 -0.75
C LYS A 219 29.75 19.12 -2.05
N CYS A 220 28.90 19.55 -2.97
CA CYS A 220 28.65 18.84 -4.24
C CYS A 220 28.19 19.77 -5.36
N PHE A 221 28.29 19.26 -6.59
CA PHE A 221 27.83 19.91 -7.81
C PHE A 221 26.97 18.97 -8.65
N ALA A 222 25.96 19.53 -9.34
CA ALA A 222 25.26 18.89 -10.42
C ALA A 222 24.99 19.90 -11.54
N LEU A 223 25.29 19.54 -12.79
CA LEU A 223 25.13 20.42 -13.97
C LEU A 223 23.99 19.92 -14.84
N ALA A 224 22.96 20.74 -15.01
CA ALA A 224 21.85 20.45 -15.89
C ALA A 224 22.14 20.76 -17.36
N ALA A 225 21.45 20.13 -18.30
CA ALA A 225 21.63 20.32 -19.74
C ALA A 225 21.34 21.77 -20.19
N ASN A 226 20.51 22.51 -19.48
CA ASN A 226 20.25 23.93 -19.74
C ASN A 226 21.38 24.88 -19.24
N GLY A 227 22.48 24.32 -18.73
CA GLY A 227 23.61 25.07 -18.20
C GLY A 227 23.45 25.62 -16.79
N THR A 228 22.38 25.25 -16.05
CA THR A 228 22.23 25.58 -14.65
C THR A 228 23.14 24.68 -13.81
N LEU A 229 24.00 25.29 -12.99
CA LEU A 229 24.82 24.60 -12.00
C LEU A 229 24.10 24.62 -10.63
N TYR A 230 23.79 23.43 -10.11
CA TYR A 230 23.29 23.25 -8.75
C TYR A 230 24.46 22.98 -7.82
N ILE A 231 24.43 23.63 -6.65
CA ILE A 231 25.55 23.69 -5.70
C ILE A 231 25.00 23.35 -4.33
N GLY A 232 25.37 22.17 -3.81
CA GLY A 232 25.02 21.76 -2.46
C GLY A 232 25.98 22.33 -1.45
N THR A 233 25.43 22.91 -0.37
CA THR A 233 26.19 23.58 0.67
C THR A 233 25.79 23.14 2.08
N ASP A 234 26.40 23.73 3.10
CA ASP A 234 26.01 23.65 4.50
C ASP A 234 24.84 24.58 4.88
N ASP A 235 24.40 25.44 3.95
CA ASP A 235 23.28 26.38 4.13
C ASP A 235 22.26 26.27 2.99
N GLY A 236 21.95 25.07 2.55
CA GLY A 236 20.97 24.81 1.52
C GLY A 236 21.56 24.53 0.14
N LEU A 237 20.68 24.62 -0.84
CA LEU A 237 20.99 24.44 -2.25
C LEU A 237 21.03 25.79 -2.95
N PHE A 238 22.14 26.05 -3.68
CA PHE A 238 22.20 27.18 -4.58
C PHE A 238 22.07 26.71 -6.03
N SER A 239 21.48 27.53 -6.88
CA SER A 239 21.50 27.33 -8.33
C SER A 239 22.08 28.55 -9.03
N LEU A 240 23.03 28.33 -9.95
CA LEU A 240 23.62 29.35 -10.79
C LEU A 240 23.13 29.09 -12.23
N ALA A 241 22.15 29.87 -12.68
CA ALA A 241 21.62 29.79 -14.02
C ALA A 241 22.65 30.15 -15.10
N ALA A 242 22.44 29.73 -16.35
CA ALA A 242 23.28 30.11 -17.49
C ALA A 242 23.38 31.64 -17.67
N SER A 243 22.32 32.37 -17.33
CA SER A 243 22.26 33.84 -17.28
C SER A 243 23.15 34.50 -16.23
N GLY A 244 23.68 33.74 -15.26
CA GLY A 244 24.40 34.25 -14.11
C GLY A 244 23.53 34.53 -12.87
N THR A 245 22.21 34.36 -12.97
CA THR A 245 21.31 34.54 -11.82
C THR A 245 21.55 33.40 -10.81
N ILE A 246 21.66 33.78 -9.52
CA ILE A 246 21.80 32.85 -8.41
C ILE A 246 20.49 32.85 -7.62
N SER A 247 19.98 31.62 -7.36
CA SER A 247 18.86 31.38 -6.45
C SER A 247 19.33 30.54 -5.27
N HIS A 248 18.74 30.74 -4.09
CA HIS A 248 19.05 30.07 -2.85
C HIS A 248 17.79 29.38 -2.32
N TYR A 249 17.88 28.08 -2.04
CA TYR A 249 16.81 27.24 -1.51
C TYR A 249 17.20 26.70 -0.15
N GLN A 250 16.38 26.99 0.84
CA GLN A 250 16.59 26.58 2.22
C GLN A 250 15.42 25.74 2.73
N HIS A 251 15.66 25.00 3.81
CA HIS A 251 14.61 24.31 4.53
C HIS A 251 13.68 25.31 5.21
N ASP A 252 12.38 25.10 5.01
CA ASP A 252 11.32 25.80 5.71
C ASP A 252 10.42 24.75 6.37
N SER A 253 10.40 24.69 7.70
CA SER A 253 9.60 23.72 8.47
C SER A 253 8.08 23.84 8.23
N TYR A 254 7.63 24.96 7.71
CA TYR A 254 6.23 25.20 7.33
C TYR A 254 5.96 24.91 5.85
N ASP A 255 6.98 24.64 5.03
CA ASP A 255 6.86 24.34 3.60
C ASP A 255 7.32 22.91 3.30
N SER A 256 6.38 21.97 3.24
CA SER A 256 6.66 20.59 2.85
C SER A 256 7.25 20.45 1.44
N SER A 257 7.22 21.51 0.62
CA SER A 257 7.84 21.56 -0.71
C SER A 257 9.22 22.25 -0.71
N SER A 258 9.76 22.59 0.47
CA SER A 258 11.16 23.03 0.64
C SER A 258 12.10 21.82 0.68
N ILE A 259 13.42 22.06 0.63
CA ILE A 259 14.40 20.97 0.85
C ILE A 259 14.30 20.45 2.27
N PRO A 260 14.57 19.15 2.51
CA PRO A 260 14.36 18.52 3.83
C PRO A 260 15.29 19.05 4.92
N ASN A 261 16.48 19.51 4.56
CA ASN A 261 17.50 20.04 5.48
C ASN A 261 18.45 20.96 4.74
N ASN A 262 19.10 21.90 5.44
CA ASN A 262 20.04 22.85 4.86
C ASN A 262 21.43 22.25 4.57
N ILE A 263 21.77 21.11 5.16
CA ILE A 263 23.03 20.43 4.84
C ILE A 263 22.82 19.53 3.63
N VAL A 264 23.35 19.93 2.47
CA VAL A 264 23.21 19.20 1.20
C VAL A 264 24.50 18.46 0.87
N TRP A 265 24.49 17.13 1.00
CA TRP A 265 25.63 16.25 0.75
C TRP A 265 25.80 15.83 -0.69
N ALA A 266 24.69 15.59 -1.40
CA ALA A 266 24.68 15.06 -2.75
C ALA A 266 23.70 15.82 -3.65
N CYS A 267 24.13 16.08 -4.88
CA CYS A 267 23.28 16.57 -5.96
C CYS A 267 23.49 15.70 -7.19
N TYR A 268 22.42 15.36 -7.89
CA TYR A 268 22.46 14.58 -9.12
C TYR A 268 21.41 15.07 -10.12
N VAL A 269 21.75 15.15 -11.40
CA VAL A 269 20.78 15.45 -12.46
C VAL A 269 20.52 14.17 -13.24
N ASP A 270 19.28 13.70 -13.26
CA ASP A 270 18.90 12.48 -13.96
C ASP A 270 18.77 12.69 -15.48
N LYS A 271 18.52 11.59 -16.21
CA LYS A 271 18.35 11.63 -17.68
C LYS A 271 17.14 12.45 -18.15
N TRP A 272 16.16 12.69 -17.27
CA TRP A 272 15.01 13.55 -17.51
C TRP A 272 15.20 14.99 -17.01
N GLN A 273 16.41 15.32 -16.60
CA GLN A 273 16.80 16.64 -16.09
C GLN A 273 16.19 17.03 -14.74
N ASN A 274 15.63 16.10 -13.98
CA ASN A 274 15.29 16.37 -12.59
C ASN A 274 16.55 16.45 -11.74
N VAL A 275 16.50 17.30 -10.72
CA VAL A 275 17.60 17.46 -9.78
C VAL A 275 17.25 16.73 -8.48
N TRP A 276 18.10 15.79 -8.15
CA TRP A 276 17.99 15.00 -6.92
C TRP A 276 18.92 15.58 -5.87
N ILE A 277 18.42 15.76 -4.65
CA ILE A 277 19.11 16.43 -3.56
C ILE A 277 19.12 15.50 -2.36
N GLY A 278 20.32 15.08 -1.94
CA GLY A 278 20.54 14.31 -0.73
C GLY A 278 20.98 15.24 0.41
N THR A 279 20.25 15.16 1.50
CA THR A 279 20.47 16.03 2.68
C THR A 279 20.75 15.20 3.93
N ASP A 280 21.01 15.91 5.03
CA ASP A 280 21.16 15.31 6.36
C ASP A 280 19.83 14.76 6.93
N ASN A 281 18.71 15.05 6.26
CA ASN A 281 17.38 14.58 6.64
C ASN A 281 16.58 14.11 5.41
N GLY A 282 17.15 13.15 4.67
CA GLY A 282 16.45 12.48 3.58
C GLY A 282 16.76 13.02 2.18
N LEU A 283 15.96 12.52 1.24
CA LEU A 283 16.09 12.74 -0.21
C LEU A 283 14.96 13.64 -0.70
N SER A 284 15.26 14.55 -1.63
CA SER A 284 14.25 15.28 -2.36
C SER A 284 14.56 15.37 -3.85
N ARG A 285 13.53 15.60 -4.65
CA ARG A 285 13.62 15.77 -6.10
C ARG A 285 13.00 17.10 -6.51
N LEU A 286 13.72 17.87 -7.28
CA LEU A 286 13.23 19.03 -8.01
C LEU A 286 12.96 18.61 -9.45
N SER A 287 11.69 18.59 -9.85
CA SER A 287 11.28 18.25 -11.22
C SER A 287 11.61 19.38 -12.19
N SER A 288 12.17 19.02 -13.36
CA SER A 288 12.57 20.00 -14.39
C SER A 288 11.38 20.58 -15.15
N HIS A 289 10.33 19.77 -15.33
CA HIS A 289 9.10 20.12 -16.02
C HIS A 289 7.92 19.49 -15.28
N THR A 290 6.93 20.27 -14.90
CA THR A 290 5.69 19.77 -14.34
C THR A 290 4.54 20.20 -15.23
N TYR A 291 3.71 19.24 -15.68
CA TYR A 291 2.47 19.55 -16.39
C TYR A 291 1.40 20.12 -15.46
N TYR A 292 1.69 20.16 -14.17
CA TYR A 292 0.84 20.74 -13.14
C TYR A 292 1.65 21.61 -12.18
N ILE A 293 0.95 22.52 -11.52
CA ILE A 293 1.51 23.30 -10.41
C ILE A 293 0.69 22.98 -9.17
N TYR A 294 1.33 22.41 -8.15
CA TYR A 294 0.71 22.28 -6.82
C TYR A 294 0.94 23.55 -6.01
N THR A 295 -0.02 24.11 -5.30
CA THR A 295 0.08 25.28 -4.43
C THR A 295 -0.38 24.93 -3.02
N PRO A 296 0.53 24.89 -2.02
CA PRO A 296 0.16 24.63 -0.63
C PRO A 296 -0.59 25.82 -0.06
N LEU A 297 -1.60 25.55 0.76
CA LEU A 297 -2.42 26.62 1.37
C LEU A 297 -1.79 27.23 2.61
N TYR A 298 -0.86 26.55 3.27
CA TYR A 298 -0.21 27.13 4.46
C TYR A 298 0.48 28.47 4.16
N LYS A 299 1.02 28.68 2.95
CA LYS A 299 1.59 29.98 2.52
C LYS A 299 0.56 31.10 2.47
N ALA A 300 -0.69 30.78 2.19
CA ALA A 300 -1.78 31.74 2.16
C ALA A 300 -2.42 31.97 3.52
N THR A 301 -2.45 30.92 4.35
CA THR A 301 -3.16 30.93 5.64
C THR A 301 -2.24 31.11 6.83
N LEU A 302 -0.92 30.87 6.67
CA LEU A 302 0.07 30.80 7.75
C LEU A 302 -0.32 29.80 8.86
N SER A 303 -1.04 28.76 8.49
CA SER A 303 -1.56 27.72 9.38
C SER A 303 -1.60 26.39 8.65
N ASN A 304 -1.10 25.34 9.29
CA ASN A 304 -1.17 23.96 8.78
C ASN A 304 -2.47 23.24 9.21
N GLU A 305 -3.35 23.91 9.95
CA GLU A 305 -4.53 23.28 10.48
C GLU A 305 -5.70 23.31 9.50
N GLY A 306 -6.16 22.14 9.07
CA GLY A 306 -7.46 21.95 8.44
C GLY A 306 -7.65 22.69 7.11
N ASN A 307 -6.64 22.79 6.27
CA ASN A 307 -6.70 23.54 5.01
C ASN A 307 -7.30 22.73 3.84
N CYS A 308 -8.27 21.85 4.10
CA CYS A 308 -8.91 21.05 3.05
C CYS A 308 -9.87 21.90 2.23
N LEU A 309 -9.72 21.93 0.90
CA LEU A 309 -10.57 22.66 -0.02
C LEU A 309 -11.79 21.83 -0.47
N HIS A 310 -12.98 22.42 -0.33
CA HIS A 310 -14.25 21.81 -0.74
C HIS A 310 -14.97 22.60 -1.84
N ALA A 311 -14.65 23.87 -2.01
CA ALA A 311 -15.31 24.77 -2.93
C ALA A 311 -14.31 25.68 -3.64
N LEU A 312 -14.41 25.76 -4.95
CA LEU A 312 -13.65 26.66 -5.82
C LEU A 312 -14.62 27.48 -6.68
N CYS A 313 -14.33 28.74 -6.83
CA CYS A 313 -15.06 29.63 -7.71
C CYS A 313 -14.12 30.70 -8.27
N GLN A 314 -14.11 30.87 -9.59
CA GLN A 314 -13.51 32.02 -10.21
C GLN A 314 -14.63 32.99 -10.60
N THR A 315 -14.58 34.22 -10.12
CA THR A 315 -15.56 35.25 -10.47
C THR A 315 -15.32 35.78 -11.90
N ARG A 316 -16.31 36.42 -12.51
CA ARG A 316 -16.21 36.90 -13.91
C ARG A 316 -15.13 37.95 -14.14
N ASP A 317 -14.70 38.64 -13.07
CA ASP A 317 -13.56 39.56 -13.05
C ASP A 317 -12.22 38.84 -12.86
N GLY A 318 -12.23 37.49 -12.84
CA GLY A 318 -11.04 36.64 -12.77
C GLY A 318 -10.50 36.39 -11.37
N GLU A 319 -11.17 36.83 -10.30
CA GLU A 319 -10.74 36.58 -8.93
C GLU A 319 -11.03 35.14 -8.47
N TRP A 320 -10.05 34.53 -7.83
CA TRP A 320 -10.20 33.21 -7.25
C TRP A 320 -10.70 33.27 -5.80
N TRP A 321 -11.72 32.48 -5.55
CA TRP A 321 -12.29 32.25 -4.23
C TRP A 321 -12.19 30.76 -3.90
N MET A 322 -11.54 30.43 -2.82
CA MET A 322 -11.25 29.07 -2.40
C MET A 322 -11.78 28.85 -0.97
N GLY A 323 -12.67 27.91 -0.80
CA GLY A 323 -13.34 27.64 0.46
C GLY A 323 -13.12 26.20 0.91
N GLY A 324 -13.00 26.01 2.22
CA GLY A 324 -12.73 24.68 2.76
C GLY A 324 -13.02 24.58 4.25
N SER A 325 -12.24 23.74 4.94
CA SER A 325 -12.37 23.52 6.37
C SER A 325 -11.90 24.70 7.23
N ASN A 326 -11.12 25.63 6.65
CA ASN A 326 -10.49 26.73 7.38
C ASN A 326 -10.87 28.13 6.82
N GLY A 327 -12.12 28.29 6.39
CA GLY A 327 -12.67 29.56 5.89
C GLY A 327 -12.56 29.73 4.39
N VAL A 328 -12.56 30.99 3.92
CA VAL A 328 -12.49 31.39 2.53
C VAL A 328 -11.27 32.23 2.25
N ILE A 329 -10.47 31.81 1.30
CA ILE A 329 -9.36 32.59 0.75
C ILE A 329 -9.83 33.28 -0.51
N ARG A 330 -9.76 34.62 -0.53
CA ARG A 330 -9.82 35.43 -1.71
C ARG A 330 -8.40 35.72 -2.15
N GLN A 331 -7.94 35.10 -3.20
CA GLN A 331 -6.53 35.03 -3.58
C GLN A 331 -5.88 36.43 -3.67
N GLY A 332 -4.78 36.58 -2.96
CA GLY A 332 -3.99 37.82 -2.91
C GLY A 332 -4.65 38.98 -2.20
N LYS A 333 -5.85 38.83 -1.59
CA LYS A 333 -6.61 39.95 -1.00
C LYS A 333 -7.04 39.75 0.44
N ALA A 334 -7.67 38.64 0.78
CA ALA A 334 -8.24 38.42 2.10
C ALA A 334 -8.42 36.93 2.43
N TRP A 335 -8.39 36.64 3.74
CA TRP A 335 -8.76 35.34 4.29
C TRP A 335 -9.90 35.50 5.32
N TYR A 336 -11.11 35.07 4.93
CA TYR A 336 -12.32 35.16 5.73
C TYR A 336 -12.41 33.95 6.65
N ARG A 337 -12.53 34.20 7.96
CA ARG A 337 -12.64 33.14 8.98
C ARG A 337 -13.61 33.55 10.07
N GLN A 338 -14.19 32.56 10.74
CA GLN A 338 -14.85 32.74 12.00
C GLN A 338 -13.85 33.35 13.01
N ASN A 339 -14.26 34.32 13.78
CA ASN A 339 -13.43 35.05 14.75
C ASN A 339 -12.34 35.97 14.15
N ASN A 340 -12.29 36.17 12.84
CA ASN A 340 -11.45 37.21 12.25
C ASN A 340 -12.19 38.55 12.31
N SER A 341 -11.62 39.56 13.03
CA SER A 341 -12.25 40.86 13.19
C SER A 341 -12.24 41.71 11.90
N GLN A 342 -11.25 41.53 11.05
CA GLN A 342 -11.11 42.27 9.79
C GLN A 342 -11.94 41.63 8.65
N TYR A 343 -11.94 40.30 8.57
CA TYR A 343 -12.62 39.52 7.54
C TYR A 343 -13.49 38.42 8.15
N PRO A 344 -14.60 38.74 8.81
CA PRO A 344 -15.43 37.78 9.51
C PRO A 344 -16.19 36.87 8.54
N LEU A 345 -16.33 35.61 8.92
CA LEU A 345 -17.16 34.60 8.27
C LEU A 345 -18.04 33.93 9.32
N SER A 346 -19.25 33.52 8.97
CA SER A 346 -20.17 32.88 9.92
C SER A 346 -19.64 31.56 10.50
N HIS A 347 -18.92 30.77 9.70
CA HIS A 347 -18.32 29.51 10.08
C HIS A 347 -17.14 29.16 9.19
N ASN A 348 -16.10 28.52 9.72
CA ASN A 348 -14.90 28.15 8.94
C ASN A 348 -15.16 27.05 7.89
N ARG A 349 -16.14 26.18 8.12
CA ARG A 349 -16.43 25.08 7.17
C ARG A 349 -17.29 25.57 6.02
N VAL A 350 -16.68 25.72 4.87
CA VAL A 350 -17.31 26.19 3.64
C VAL A 350 -17.73 25.01 2.77
N ARG A 351 -18.96 25.02 2.27
CA ARG A 351 -19.54 23.95 1.46
C ARG A 351 -19.61 24.32 -0.01
N LYS A 352 -19.99 25.55 -0.32
CA LYS A 352 -20.11 26.06 -1.70
C LYS A 352 -19.74 27.53 -1.76
N ILE A 353 -19.15 27.92 -2.86
CA ILE A 353 -19.00 29.32 -3.29
C ILE A 353 -19.66 29.45 -4.65
N TYR A 354 -20.53 30.45 -4.81
CA TYR A 354 -21.31 30.64 -6.00
C TYR A 354 -21.37 32.11 -6.38
N GLN A 355 -21.22 32.47 -7.66
CA GLN A 355 -21.46 33.79 -8.17
C GLN A 355 -22.78 33.80 -8.94
N ASP A 356 -23.72 34.66 -8.53
CA ASP A 356 -24.99 34.86 -9.24
C ASP A 356 -24.83 35.67 -10.54
N ARG A 357 -25.91 35.82 -11.31
CA ARG A 357 -25.87 36.51 -12.60
C ARG A 357 -25.63 38.00 -12.49
N GLU A 358 -25.95 38.61 -11.37
CA GLU A 358 -25.73 40.01 -11.06
C GLU A 358 -24.34 40.28 -10.42
N GLY A 359 -23.54 39.23 -10.25
CA GLY A 359 -22.16 39.31 -9.74
C GLY A 359 -22.03 39.18 -8.23
N GLY A 360 -23.14 38.92 -7.50
CA GLY A 360 -23.10 38.62 -6.05
C GLY A 360 -22.37 37.34 -5.78
N VAL A 361 -21.44 37.33 -4.82
CA VAL A 361 -20.72 36.12 -4.37
C VAL A 361 -21.34 35.62 -3.08
N TRP A 362 -21.76 34.33 -3.11
CA TRP A 362 -22.47 33.64 -2.03
C TRP A 362 -21.58 32.52 -1.47
N VAL A 363 -21.52 32.39 -0.16
CA VAL A 363 -20.72 31.39 0.53
C VAL A 363 -21.59 30.60 1.49
N CYS A 364 -21.82 29.32 1.18
CA CYS A 364 -22.56 28.40 2.05
C CYS A 364 -21.64 27.81 3.11
N THR A 365 -22.09 27.81 4.36
CA THR A 365 -21.34 27.32 5.52
C THR A 365 -22.19 26.44 6.44
N ASP A 366 -21.55 25.79 7.42
CA ASP A 366 -22.27 25.07 8.49
C ASP A 366 -22.94 26.02 9.53
N HIS A 367 -22.97 27.32 9.25
CA HIS A 367 -23.74 28.33 10.02
C HIS A 367 -24.32 29.42 9.13
N GLY A 368 -25.23 29.01 8.25
CA GLY A 368 -25.93 29.92 7.31
C GLY A 368 -25.15 30.22 6.04
N ILE A 369 -25.65 31.22 5.31
CA ILE A 369 -25.10 31.65 4.03
C ILE A 369 -24.54 33.06 4.17
N ASN A 370 -23.43 33.34 3.56
CA ASN A 370 -22.80 34.65 3.58
C ASN A 370 -22.88 35.26 2.16
N LEU A 371 -23.34 36.49 2.07
CA LEU A 371 -23.26 37.32 0.88
C LEU A 371 -22.09 38.27 0.98
N TYR A 372 -21.18 38.23 0.00
CA TYR A 372 -20.08 39.18 -0.07
C TYR A 372 -20.55 40.57 -0.52
N ASP A 373 -20.30 41.58 0.29
CA ASP A 373 -20.53 42.99 -0.06
C ASP A 373 -19.25 43.60 -0.65
N SER A 374 -19.23 43.84 -1.93
CA SER A 374 -18.06 44.40 -2.64
C SER A 374 -17.70 45.83 -2.21
N ARG A 375 -18.63 46.59 -1.61
CA ARG A 375 -18.40 47.97 -1.17
C ARG A 375 -17.63 48.05 0.13
N SER A 376 -18.01 47.16 1.10
CA SER A 376 -17.37 47.08 2.40
C SER A 376 -16.24 46.06 2.48
N GLY A 377 -16.18 45.11 1.56
CA GLY A 377 -15.28 43.98 1.60
C GLY A 377 -15.65 42.94 2.67
N GLN A 378 -16.85 43.01 3.23
CA GLN A 378 -17.33 42.18 4.35
C GLN A 378 -18.26 41.06 3.90
N MET A 379 -18.33 39.99 4.65
CA MET A 379 -19.33 38.94 4.51
C MET A 379 -20.56 39.24 5.35
N ARG A 380 -21.75 38.99 4.82
CA ARG A 380 -23.05 39.24 5.43
C ARG A 380 -23.77 37.93 5.64
N ASN A 381 -23.86 37.45 6.86
CA ASN A 381 -24.50 36.18 7.19
C ASN A 381 -26.03 36.31 7.25
N PHE A 382 -26.71 35.31 6.73
CA PHE A 382 -28.15 35.18 6.85
C PHE A 382 -28.59 33.71 6.94
N ILE A 383 -29.77 33.51 7.53
CA ILE A 383 -30.44 32.21 7.63
C ILE A 383 -31.88 32.35 7.12
N VAL A 384 -32.28 31.45 6.23
CA VAL A 384 -33.65 31.36 5.73
C VAL A 384 -34.39 30.26 6.46
N TYR A 385 -35.62 30.55 6.89
CA TYR A 385 -36.50 29.62 7.58
C TYR A 385 -37.72 29.26 6.70
N ASP A 386 -38.27 28.06 6.95
CA ASP A 386 -39.60 27.71 6.48
C ASP A 386 -40.68 28.58 7.13
N PRO A 387 -41.90 28.68 6.60
CA PRO A 387 -42.96 29.52 7.19
C PRO A 387 -43.30 29.19 8.66
N MET A 388 -43.11 27.94 9.10
CA MET A 388 -43.35 27.50 10.45
C MET A 388 -42.10 27.55 11.36
N ARG A 389 -40.94 27.94 10.80
CA ARG A 389 -39.64 27.99 11.46
C ARG A 389 -39.18 26.66 12.05
N ARG A 390 -39.58 25.54 11.46
CA ARG A 390 -39.11 24.19 11.82
C ARG A 390 -37.82 23.82 11.15
N TYR A 391 -37.61 24.32 9.96
CA TYR A 391 -36.42 24.05 9.13
C TYR A 391 -35.71 25.35 8.76
N SER A 392 -34.42 25.26 8.48
CA SER A 392 -33.62 26.44 8.12
C SER A 392 -32.40 26.09 7.25
N THR A 393 -31.82 27.15 6.64
CA THR A 393 -30.53 27.06 5.95
C THR A 393 -29.34 27.21 6.88
N ALA A 394 -29.47 26.92 8.20
CA ALA A 394 -28.35 26.99 9.13
C ALA A 394 -27.16 26.10 8.68
N TRP A 395 -27.45 24.95 8.12
CA TRP A 395 -26.46 24.09 7.47
C TRP A 395 -26.65 24.10 5.96
N ALA A 396 -26.13 25.15 5.29
CA ALA A 396 -26.29 25.34 3.87
C ALA A 396 -25.21 24.59 3.09
N TYR A 397 -25.64 23.72 2.17
CA TYR A 397 -24.76 22.87 1.37
C TYR A 397 -24.55 23.40 -0.05
N ASP A 398 -25.59 23.91 -0.68
CA ASP A 398 -25.48 24.47 -2.04
C ASP A 398 -26.44 25.66 -2.25
N ILE A 399 -26.17 26.46 -3.24
CA ILE A 399 -26.98 27.60 -3.65
C ILE A 399 -26.90 27.80 -5.16
N LEU A 400 -28.03 28.06 -5.81
CA LEU A 400 -28.08 28.41 -7.23
C LEU A 400 -29.15 29.47 -7.50
N GLN A 401 -29.02 30.17 -8.62
CA GLN A 401 -30.03 31.08 -9.17
C GLN A 401 -30.75 30.43 -10.35
N ASP A 402 -32.09 30.32 -10.29
CA ASP A 402 -32.90 29.82 -11.41
C ASP A 402 -33.07 30.86 -12.55
N ARG A 403 -33.72 30.43 -13.64
CA ARG A 403 -33.96 31.34 -14.77
C ARG A 403 -34.91 32.48 -14.46
N GLN A 404 -35.74 32.38 -13.41
CA GLN A 404 -36.65 33.42 -12.94
C GLN A 404 -35.94 34.44 -12.01
N GLY A 405 -34.67 34.24 -11.69
CA GLY A 405 -33.91 35.12 -10.82
C GLY A 405 -34.07 34.78 -9.34
N ARG A 406 -34.72 33.69 -8.95
CA ARG A 406 -34.86 33.25 -7.56
C ARG A 406 -33.65 32.47 -7.10
N MET A 407 -33.35 32.60 -5.81
CA MET A 407 -32.27 31.83 -5.16
C MET A 407 -32.82 30.56 -4.57
N TRP A 408 -32.23 29.43 -4.92
CA TRP A 408 -32.51 28.10 -4.41
C TRP A 408 -31.38 27.71 -3.48
N MET A 409 -31.70 27.31 -2.29
CA MET A 409 -30.76 27.01 -1.23
C MET A 409 -31.01 25.58 -0.69
N ALA A 410 -29.98 24.74 -0.76
CA ALA A 410 -30.00 23.38 -0.24
C ALA A 410 -29.50 23.34 1.20
N SER A 411 -30.19 22.61 2.06
CA SER A 411 -29.82 22.42 3.45
C SER A 411 -29.60 20.95 3.78
N TYR A 412 -28.69 20.66 4.73
CA TYR A 412 -28.35 19.30 5.15
C TYR A 412 -29.54 18.51 5.69
N MET A 413 -30.39 19.17 6.50
CA MET A 413 -31.57 18.53 7.12
C MET A 413 -32.82 19.43 7.03
N GLY A 414 -32.84 20.32 6.07
CA GLY A 414 -33.93 21.30 5.94
C GLY A 414 -34.64 21.28 4.59
N GLY A 415 -34.22 20.44 3.64
CA GLY A 415 -34.78 20.47 2.29
C GLY A 415 -34.28 21.64 1.45
N ILE A 416 -35.15 22.20 0.60
CA ILE A 416 -34.83 23.28 -0.32
C ILE A 416 -35.65 24.54 0.00
N PHE A 417 -34.97 25.67 0.08
CA PHE A 417 -35.57 26.99 0.32
C PHE A 417 -35.44 27.81 -0.93
N VAL A 418 -36.55 28.45 -1.37
CA VAL A 418 -36.56 29.33 -2.55
C VAL A 418 -36.98 30.71 -2.11
N VAL A 419 -36.18 31.73 -2.50
CA VAL A 419 -36.40 33.12 -2.16
C VAL A 419 -36.16 34.01 -3.38
N ASP A 420 -36.95 35.03 -3.59
CA ASP A 420 -36.68 36.10 -4.57
C ASP A 420 -35.33 36.77 -4.24
N ARG A 421 -34.44 36.85 -5.21
CA ARG A 421 -33.10 37.40 -5.01
C ARG A 421 -33.09 38.86 -4.57
N GLN A 422 -34.00 39.72 -5.16
CA GLN A 422 -34.01 41.12 -4.82
C GLN A 422 -34.44 41.32 -3.37
N ARG A 423 -35.50 40.62 -2.97
CA ARG A 423 -35.97 40.60 -1.58
C ARG A 423 -34.90 40.12 -0.62
N LEU A 424 -34.17 39.02 -0.97
CA LEU A 424 -33.08 38.48 -0.16
C LEU A 424 -31.97 39.50 0.05
N VAL A 425 -31.45 40.10 -1.03
CA VAL A 425 -30.37 41.10 -0.98
C VAL A 425 -30.82 42.35 -0.19
N GLN A 426 -32.07 42.88 -0.43
CA GLN A 426 -32.59 44.03 0.29
C GLN A 426 -32.68 43.76 1.78
N THR A 427 -33.21 42.59 2.21
CA THR A 427 -33.35 42.23 3.63
C THR A 427 -31.99 42.08 4.30
N VAL A 428 -31.04 41.37 3.65
CA VAL A 428 -29.69 41.21 4.16
C VAL A 428 -28.99 42.56 4.30
N THR A 429 -29.14 43.47 3.33
CA THR A 429 -28.55 44.83 3.37
C THR A 429 -29.21 45.70 4.42
N ALA A 430 -30.54 45.66 4.60
CA ALA A 430 -31.26 46.44 5.60
C ALA A 430 -30.93 46.01 7.03
N ALA A 431 -30.81 44.70 7.28
CA ALA A 431 -30.41 44.18 8.58
C ALA A 431 -29.02 44.68 9.03
N MET A 432 -28.14 44.98 8.10
CA MET A 432 -26.81 45.52 8.33
C MET A 432 -26.78 47.01 8.74
N ALA A 433 -27.72 47.78 8.20
CA ALA A 433 -27.83 49.20 8.58
C ALA A 433 -28.18 49.34 10.06
N SER A 434 -28.88 48.36 10.65
CA SER A 434 -29.26 48.32 12.04
C SER A 434 -28.24 47.64 12.96
N SER A 435 -27.50 46.63 12.50
CA SER A 435 -26.45 45.93 13.27
C SER A 435 -25.47 45.19 12.35
N PRO A 436 -24.22 45.69 12.18
CA PRO A 436 -23.26 45.11 11.25
C PRO A 436 -22.85 43.66 11.51
N SER A 437 -22.97 43.16 12.75
CA SER A 437 -22.60 41.83 13.18
C SER A 437 -23.78 40.83 13.32
N ALA A 438 -25.02 41.31 13.11
CA ALA A 438 -26.19 40.45 13.27
C ALA A 438 -26.41 39.53 12.06
N THR A 439 -26.77 38.27 12.33
CA THR A 439 -27.26 37.33 11.31
C THR A 439 -28.65 37.76 10.86
N ALA A 440 -28.82 38.07 9.59
CA ALA A 440 -30.16 38.38 9.02
C ALA A 440 -31.02 37.11 8.95
N THR A 441 -32.30 37.24 9.21
CA THR A 441 -33.25 36.13 9.13
C THR A 441 -34.36 36.45 8.15
N LEU A 442 -34.74 35.48 7.33
CA LEU A 442 -35.81 35.55 6.36
C LEU A 442 -36.69 34.30 6.42
N VAL A 443 -37.91 34.44 5.88
CA VAL A 443 -38.78 33.30 5.59
C VAL A 443 -38.79 33.07 4.08
N ALA A 444 -38.66 31.81 3.70
CA ALA A 444 -38.67 31.37 2.31
C ALA A 444 -40.02 31.71 1.61
N ASP A 445 -39.99 32.01 0.32
CA ASP A 445 -41.18 32.12 -0.50
C ASP A 445 -41.80 30.74 -0.76
N VAL A 446 -40.91 29.77 -0.98
CA VAL A 446 -41.27 28.35 -1.11
C VAL A 446 -40.30 27.50 -0.30
N HIS A 447 -40.83 26.47 0.34
CA HIS A 447 -40.05 25.48 1.04
C HIS A 447 -40.46 24.07 0.57
N LEU A 448 -39.49 23.27 0.10
CA LEU A 448 -39.69 21.88 -0.32
C LEU A 448 -39.01 20.96 0.74
N ALA A 449 -39.84 20.05 1.28
CA ALA A 449 -39.43 19.10 2.29
C ALA A 449 -39.75 17.66 1.85
N ASP A 450 -39.47 16.66 2.67
CA ASP A 450 -39.78 15.24 2.43
C ASP A 450 -41.26 14.88 2.67
N HIS A 451 -42.13 15.87 2.84
CA HIS A 451 -43.56 15.70 3.09
C HIS A 451 -44.37 16.78 2.36
N GLY A 452 -45.66 16.50 2.14
CA GLY A 452 -46.53 17.37 1.40
C GLY A 452 -46.79 16.92 -0.03
N ALA A 453 -47.51 17.73 -0.83
CA ALA A 453 -47.90 17.39 -2.18
C ALA A 453 -46.70 17.31 -3.18
N ASN A 454 -45.66 18.08 -2.90
CA ASN A 454 -44.43 18.16 -3.72
C ASN A 454 -43.22 17.73 -2.85
N ALA A 455 -43.31 16.54 -2.28
CA ALA A 455 -42.30 16.02 -1.37
C ALA A 455 -40.99 15.66 -2.09
N LEU A 456 -39.85 16.08 -1.51
CA LEU A 456 -38.54 15.60 -1.87
C LEU A 456 -38.35 14.15 -1.42
N SER A 457 -37.47 13.42 -2.08
CA SER A 457 -37.11 12.05 -1.68
C SER A 457 -36.44 12.00 -0.30
N ALA A 458 -35.77 13.08 0.15
CA ALA A 458 -35.19 13.23 1.49
C ALA A 458 -34.96 14.70 1.85
N LEU A 459 -34.88 15.00 3.17
CA LEU A 459 -34.52 16.35 3.68
C LEU A 459 -33.05 16.73 3.47
N HIS A 460 -32.18 15.74 3.36
CA HIS A 460 -30.76 15.97 3.08
C HIS A 460 -30.54 16.33 1.61
N VAL A 461 -30.29 17.60 1.34
CA VAL A 461 -30.01 18.07 -0.03
C VAL A 461 -28.55 18.48 -0.13
N GLY A 462 -27.80 17.78 -0.97
CA GLY A 462 -26.36 17.98 -1.12
C GLY A 462 -25.99 19.00 -2.18
N GLN A 463 -26.56 18.86 -3.37
CA GLN A 463 -26.21 19.69 -4.54
C GLN A 463 -27.44 20.04 -5.36
N LEU A 464 -27.38 21.21 -6.03
CA LEU A 464 -28.42 21.72 -6.93
C LEU A 464 -27.80 22.05 -8.28
N VAL A 465 -28.44 21.65 -9.38
CA VAL A 465 -28.06 22.04 -10.76
C VAL A 465 -29.28 22.34 -11.60
N THR A 466 -29.09 23.06 -12.70
CA THR A 466 -30.18 23.42 -13.62
C THR A 466 -29.90 22.83 -15.01
N ASP A 467 -30.87 22.11 -15.57
CA ASP A 467 -30.76 21.53 -16.91
C ASP A 467 -31.04 22.56 -18.07
N ALA A 468 -30.82 22.10 -19.30
CA ALA A 468 -31.06 22.89 -20.50
C ALA A 468 -32.52 23.40 -20.62
N GLN A 469 -33.47 22.71 -20.03
CA GLN A 469 -34.87 23.05 -20.00
C GLN A 469 -35.24 24.02 -18.86
N GLY A 470 -34.30 24.27 -17.95
CA GLY A 470 -34.48 25.13 -16.77
C GLY A 470 -35.11 24.42 -15.59
N MET A 471 -35.19 23.08 -15.60
CA MET A 471 -35.60 22.30 -14.44
C MET A 471 -34.47 22.27 -13.43
N VAL A 472 -34.77 22.26 -12.15
CA VAL A 472 -33.80 22.15 -11.07
C VAL A 472 -33.69 20.68 -10.69
N TRP A 473 -32.45 20.19 -10.58
CA TRP A 473 -32.14 18.84 -10.12
C TRP A 473 -31.42 18.94 -8.78
N ALA A 474 -31.85 18.10 -7.84
CA ALA A 474 -31.34 18.08 -6.48
C ALA A 474 -30.85 16.67 -6.11
N SER A 475 -29.64 16.55 -5.54
CA SER A 475 -29.23 15.33 -4.88
C SER A 475 -29.81 15.28 -3.47
N THR A 476 -30.73 14.34 -3.22
CA THR A 476 -31.51 14.22 -1.97
C THR A 476 -31.21 12.90 -1.29
N GLY A 477 -30.30 12.92 -0.31
CA GLY A 477 -29.82 11.69 0.32
C GLY A 477 -29.15 10.74 -0.67
N ASN A 478 -29.77 9.57 -0.88
CA ASN A 478 -29.31 8.58 -1.88
C ASN A 478 -30.07 8.67 -3.21
N HIS A 479 -30.93 9.68 -3.38
CA HIS A 479 -31.81 9.87 -4.52
C HIS A 479 -31.45 11.14 -5.29
N VAL A 480 -32.11 11.34 -6.42
CA VAL A 480 -32.08 12.59 -7.18
C VAL A 480 -33.51 12.98 -7.51
N ASP A 481 -33.85 14.20 -7.23
CA ASP A 481 -35.15 14.78 -7.54
C ASP A 481 -35.03 15.81 -8.66
N ARG A 482 -35.92 15.77 -9.63
CA ARG A 482 -36.10 16.76 -10.70
C ARG A 482 -37.31 17.64 -10.42
N ILE A 483 -37.12 18.93 -10.34
CA ILE A 483 -38.09 19.87 -9.81
C ILE A 483 -38.44 20.89 -10.92
N ASN A 484 -39.75 21.08 -11.16
CA ASN A 484 -40.22 22.13 -12.07
C ASN A 484 -40.26 23.49 -11.32
N PRO A 485 -39.38 24.45 -11.66
CA PRO A 485 -39.34 25.72 -10.93
C PRO A 485 -40.58 26.59 -11.08
N LYS A 486 -41.50 26.30 -12.00
CA LYS A 486 -42.75 27.06 -12.18
C LYS A 486 -43.88 26.51 -11.33
N THR A 487 -44.01 25.17 -11.29
CA THR A 487 -45.10 24.49 -10.58
C THR A 487 -44.69 23.98 -9.20
N MET A 488 -43.40 23.89 -8.95
CA MET A 488 -42.78 23.26 -7.78
C MET A 488 -43.04 21.74 -7.67
N GLU A 489 -43.50 21.12 -8.74
CA GLU A 489 -43.69 19.69 -8.82
C GLU A 489 -42.32 18.99 -8.74
N VAL A 490 -42.24 17.97 -7.90
CA VAL A 490 -41.04 17.14 -7.66
C VAL A 490 -41.26 15.77 -8.26
N GLU A 491 -40.32 15.33 -9.05
CA GLU A 491 -40.28 14.00 -9.66
C GLU A 491 -38.99 13.27 -9.26
N ALA A 492 -39.10 12.12 -8.62
CA ALA A 492 -37.94 11.31 -8.25
C ALA A 492 -37.34 10.64 -9.50
N VAL A 493 -36.05 10.81 -9.71
CA VAL A 493 -35.30 10.22 -10.83
C VAL A 493 -34.84 8.81 -10.45
N PRO A 494 -35.20 7.75 -11.22
CA PRO A 494 -34.82 6.39 -10.92
C PRO A 494 -33.33 6.15 -11.26
N VAL A 495 -32.43 6.35 -10.32
CA VAL A 495 -30.98 6.23 -10.52
C VAL A 495 -30.45 4.82 -10.22
N GLY A 496 -31.05 4.09 -9.28
CA GLY A 496 -30.67 2.73 -8.89
C GLY A 496 -29.38 2.59 -8.07
N ASP A 497 -28.55 3.66 -7.98
CA ASP A 497 -27.29 3.70 -7.23
C ASP A 497 -27.20 4.98 -6.40
N VAL A 498 -26.35 4.97 -5.37
CA VAL A 498 -26.05 6.17 -4.57
C VAL A 498 -25.30 7.18 -5.43
N VAL A 499 -25.88 8.38 -5.61
CA VAL A 499 -25.27 9.49 -6.33
C VAL A 499 -24.41 10.31 -5.37
N ASN A 500 -23.11 10.39 -5.66
CA ASN A 500 -22.16 11.13 -4.84
C ASN A 500 -21.98 12.59 -5.31
N TYR A 501 -22.16 12.84 -6.60
CA TYR A 501 -21.95 14.15 -7.21
C TYR A 501 -22.89 14.37 -8.39
N ILE A 502 -23.48 15.57 -8.51
CA ILE A 502 -24.24 15.99 -9.69
C ILE A 502 -23.68 17.30 -10.24
N MET A 503 -23.66 17.44 -11.56
CA MET A 503 -23.32 18.70 -12.25
C MET A 503 -24.13 18.86 -13.52
N ALA A 504 -24.24 20.09 -14.00
CA ALA A 504 -24.72 20.38 -15.36
C ALA A 504 -23.53 20.88 -16.21
N ASP A 505 -23.39 20.38 -17.44
CA ASP A 505 -22.41 20.87 -18.37
C ASP A 505 -22.85 22.20 -18.98
N ALA A 506 -22.01 22.85 -19.80
CA ALA A 506 -22.29 24.11 -20.44
C ALA A 506 -23.51 24.05 -21.40
N ARG A 507 -23.91 22.85 -21.85
CA ARG A 507 -25.09 22.60 -22.68
C ARG A 507 -26.34 22.31 -21.86
N GLY A 508 -26.20 22.20 -20.55
CA GLY A 508 -27.27 21.87 -19.59
C GLY A 508 -27.65 20.40 -19.55
N ASN A 509 -26.78 19.50 -20.00
CA ASN A 509 -26.94 18.09 -19.75
C ASN A 509 -26.57 17.81 -18.29
N VAL A 510 -27.28 16.87 -17.66
CA VAL A 510 -27.07 16.53 -16.23
C VAL A 510 -26.21 15.30 -16.11
N TRP A 511 -25.10 15.45 -15.43
CA TRP A 511 -24.13 14.40 -15.15
C TRP A 511 -24.21 13.99 -13.69
N MET A 512 -24.14 12.66 -13.44
CA MET A 512 -24.23 12.08 -12.11
C MET A 512 -23.05 11.12 -11.91
N GLY A 513 -22.30 11.32 -10.84
CA GLY A 513 -21.24 10.45 -10.39
C GLY A 513 -21.71 9.55 -9.24
N SER A 514 -21.52 8.24 -9.40
CA SER A 514 -21.83 7.20 -8.41
C SER A 514 -20.58 6.41 -8.03
N ASN A 515 -20.74 5.34 -7.28
CA ASN A 515 -19.66 4.38 -7.03
C ASN A 515 -19.46 3.51 -8.28
N GLY A 516 -18.32 3.70 -8.96
CA GLY A 516 -17.95 2.94 -10.15
C GLY A 516 -18.58 3.39 -11.45
N LYS A 517 -19.45 4.41 -11.45
CA LYS A 517 -20.16 4.84 -12.66
C LYS A 517 -20.33 6.35 -12.79
N VAL A 518 -20.33 6.83 -14.02
CA VAL A 518 -20.80 8.16 -14.40
C VAL A 518 -21.97 8.03 -15.37
N ARG A 519 -23.05 8.78 -15.15
CA ARG A 519 -24.23 8.84 -16.01
C ARG A 519 -24.43 10.25 -16.54
N CYS A 520 -24.91 10.35 -17.78
CA CYS A 520 -25.29 11.61 -18.40
C CYS A 520 -26.71 11.54 -18.96
N TYR A 521 -27.58 12.42 -18.48
CA TYR A 521 -28.87 12.69 -19.03
C TYR A 521 -28.73 13.82 -20.06
N VAL A 522 -28.83 13.49 -21.36
CA VAL A 522 -28.67 14.44 -22.43
C VAL A 522 -29.97 15.23 -22.58
N MET A 523 -29.97 16.48 -22.10
CA MET A 523 -31.14 17.35 -22.03
C MET A 523 -31.18 18.40 -23.18
N GLU A 524 -30.18 18.35 -24.07
CA GLU A 524 -30.03 19.28 -25.20
C GLU A 524 -31.15 19.07 -26.25
N GLY A 525 -31.69 20.14 -26.78
CA GLY A 525 -32.72 20.12 -27.81
C GLY A 525 -34.13 19.87 -27.30
N LYS A 526 -34.98 19.15 -28.07
CA LYS A 526 -36.37 18.82 -27.74
C LYS A 526 -36.49 17.48 -26.98
N ALA A 527 -35.52 17.13 -26.15
CA ALA A 527 -35.59 15.89 -25.38
C ALA A 527 -36.83 15.89 -24.49
N THR A 528 -37.67 14.86 -24.64
CA THR A 528 -38.85 14.64 -23.79
C THR A 528 -38.49 13.79 -22.62
N TRP A 529 -38.79 14.25 -21.42
CA TRP A 529 -38.56 13.46 -20.20
C TRP A 529 -39.64 12.35 -20.07
N PRO A 530 -39.30 11.11 -19.61
CA PRO A 530 -37.98 10.68 -19.13
C PRO A 530 -36.96 10.30 -20.23
N VAL A 531 -35.70 10.63 -20.02
CA VAL A 531 -34.58 10.37 -20.93
C VAL A 531 -33.73 9.22 -20.36
N LYS A 532 -33.38 8.24 -21.23
CA LYS A 532 -32.44 7.18 -20.83
C LYS A 532 -31.02 7.74 -20.73
N PRO A 533 -30.31 7.57 -19.59
CA PRO A 533 -28.95 8.10 -19.45
C PRO A 533 -27.94 7.28 -20.28
N ARG A 534 -26.87 7.94 -20.71
CA ARG A 534 -25.64 7.27 -21.15
C ARG A 534 -24.80 6.94 -19.92
N GLU A 535 -24.12 5.79 -19.92
CA GLU A 535 -23.34 5.32 -18.79
C GLU A 535 -21.90 5.00 -19.18
N TRP A 536 -20.96 5.34 -18.30
CA TRP A 536 -19.54 5.00 -18.38
C TRP A 536 -19.10 4.36 -17.08
N GLN A 537 -18.32 3.28 -17.18
CA GLN A 537 -17.70 2.65 -16.03
C GLN A 537 -16.41 3.39 -15.66
N ILE A 538 -16.23 3.67 -14.38
CA ILE A 538 -15.02 4.28 -13.81
C ILE A 538 -14.55 3.47 -12.60
N GLY A 539 -13.28 3.65 -12.21
CA GLY A 539 -12.76 3.01 -10.99
C GLY A 539 -13.17 3.77 -9.72
N GLY A 540 -13.97 3.17 -8.85
CA GLY A 540 -14.23 3.70 -7.51
C GLY A 540 -15.26 4.83 -7.42
N LYS A 541 -15.27 5.52 -6.27
CA LYS A 541 -16.25 6.58 -5.94
C LYS A 541 -15.90 7.89 -6.60
N VAL A 542 -16.85 8.50 -7.35
CA VAL A 542 -16.69 9.86 -7.86
C VAL A 542 -16.67 10.87 -6.72
N ALA A 543 -15.59 11.62 -6.61
CA ALA A 543 -15.41 12.66 -5.58
C ALA A 543 -15.92 14.03 -6.08
N CYS A 544 -15.58 14.41 -7.32
CA CYS A 544 -15.99 15.66 -7.94
C CYS A 544 -15.95 15.55 -9.46
N MET A 545 -16.67 16.44 -10.15
CA MET A 545 -16.73 16.52 -11.62
C MET A 545 -16.74 17.98 -12.07
N SER A 546 -16.24 18.24 -13.30
CA SER A 546 -16.30 19.54 -13.97
C SER A 546 -16.43 19.37 -15.48
N ASP A 547 -17.15 20.28 -16.12
CA ASP A 547 -17.13 20.43 -17.57
C ASP A 547 -15.88 21.21 -17.98
N VAL A 548 -15.05 20.62 -18.83
CA VAL A 548 -13.81 21.21 -19.36
C VAL A 548 -13.88 21.19 -20.89
N ASP A 549 -14.18 22.32 -21.49
CA ASP A 549 -14.32 22.50 -22.95
C ASP A 549 -15.26 21.46 -23.62
N GLY A 550 -16.39 21.14 -22.94
CA GLY A 550 -17.41 20.20 -23.44
C GLY A 550 -17.08 18.74 -23.23
N ARG A 551 -16.06 18.44 -22.42
CA ARG A 551 -15.74 17.11 -21.89
C ARG A 551 -15.91 17.09 -20.38
N THR A 552 -16.52 16.04 -19.84
CA THR A 552 -16.68 15.88 -18.40
C THR A 552 -15.45 15.23 -17.79
N TRP A 553 -14.80 15.91 -16.87
CA TRP A 553 -13.74 15.38 -16.04
C TRP A 553 -14.34 14.86 -14.74
N ALA A 554 -14.27 13.55 -14.52
CA ALA A 554 -14.75 12.87 -13.31
C ALA A 554 -13.57 12.33 -12.52
N VAL A 555 -13.44 12.80 -11.28
CA VAL A 555 -12.34 12.44 -10.39
C VAL A 555 -12.78 11.35 -9.41
N SER A 556 -12.00 10.27 -9.36
CA SER A 556 -12.18 9.15 -8.43
C SER A 556 -10.82 8.80 -7.80
N GLY A 557 -10.65 9.13 -6.52
CA GLY A 557 -9.36 8.95 -5.84
C GLY A 557 -8.24 9.75 -6.51
N GLN A 558 -7.22 9.06 -7.02
CA GLN A 558 -6.06 9.64 -7.72
C GLN A 558 -6.17 9.52 -9.24
N GLU A 559 -7.34 9.19 -9.76
CA GLU A 559 -7.58 9.04 -11.19
C GLU A 559 -8.62 10.05 -11.66
N CYS A 560 -8.41 10.63 -12.84
CA CYS A 560 -9.37 11.43 -13.54
C CYS A 560 -9.78 10.74 -14.84
N CYS A 561 -11.08 10.52 -15.01
CA CYS A 561 -11.67 10.03 -16.24
C CYS A 561 -12.25 11.20 -17.02
N VAL A 562 -11.78 11.42 -18.24
CA VAL A 562 -12.26 12.45 -19.16
C VAL A 562 -13.23 11.82 -20.14
N ILE A 563 -14.48 12.28 -20.16
CA ILE A 563 -15.58 11.66 -20.87
C ILE A 563 -16.14 12.64 -21.90
N GLY A 564 -16.24 12.24 -23.16
CA GLY A 564 -16.90 12.98 -24.23
C GLY A 564 -18.31 12.46 -24.50
N LEU A 565 -19.20 13.34 -24.92
CA LEU A 565 -20.55 12.96 -25.41
C LEU A 565 -20.50 12.13 -26.72
N ASP A 566 -19.38 12.11 -27.40
CA ASP A 566 -19.08 11.24 -28.54
C ASP A 566 -18.90 9.78 -28.17
N GLY A 567 -18.92 9.44 -26.87
CA GLY A 567 -18.71 8.12 -26.32
C GLY A 567 -17.25 7.81 -25.99
N LYS A 568 -16.32 8.65 -26.42
CA LYS A 568 -14.90 8.48 -26.13
C LYS A 568 -14.59 8.89 -24.70
N SER A 569 -13.77 8.13 -24.03
CA SER A 569 -13.26 8.46 -22.70
C SER A 569 -11.79 8.06 -22.59
N PHE A 570 -11.04 8.81 -21.83
CA PHE A 570 -9.67 8.46 -21.47
C PHE A 570 -9.42 8.75 -19.98
N ARG A 571 -8.38 8.16 -19.43
CA ARG A 571 -8.02 8.27 -18.03
C ARG A 571 -6.59 8.74 -17.86
N PHE A 572 -6.34 9.48 -16.79
CA PHE A 572 -4.98 9.84 -16.38
C PHE A 572 -4.89 9.89 -14.86
N LYS A 573 -3.69 9.70 -14.33
CA LYS A 573 -3.44 9.81 -12.90
C LYS A 573 -3.25 11.26 -12.49
N ILE A 574 -3.88 11.64 -11.39
CA ILE A 574 -3.72 12.96 -10.77
C ILE A 574 -2.42 12.94 -9.97
N PRO A 575 -1.69 14.08 -9.91
CA PRO A 575 -0.51 14.20 -9.08
C PRO A 575 -0.74 13.79 -7.63
N GLN A 576 0.22 13.10 -7.03
CA GLN A 576 0.09 12.53 -5.68
C GLN A 576 0.06 13.57 -4.54
N ASP A 577 0.35 14.84 -4.86
CA ASP A 577 0.44 15.92 -3.86
C ASP A 577 -0.88 16.23 -3.15
N ILE A 578 -2.02 15.89 -3.77
CA ILE A 578 -3.36 16.11 -3.20
C ILE A 578 -4.27 14.91 -3.37
N THR A 579 -5.27 14.78 -2.48
CA THR A 579 -6.48 13.98 -2.72
C THR A 579 -7.59 14.95 -3.13
N PRO A 580 -7.97 14.99 -4.43
CA PRO A 580 -8.94 16.00 -4.90
C PRO A 580 -10.32 15.80 -4.27
N MET A 581 -10.89 16.88 -3.79
CA MET A 581 -12.26 16.95 -3.25
C MET A 581 -13.15 17.91 -4.03
N THR A 582 -12.55 18.82 -4.80
CA THR A 582 -13.24 19.77 -5.65
C THR A 582 -12.44 20.03 -6.91
N ILE A 583 -13.13 20.33 -7.99
CA ILE A 583 -12.54 20.64 -9.29
C ILE A 583 -13.26 21.86 -9.90
N TYR A 584 -12.51 22.71 -10.55
CA TYR A 584 -13.02 23.88 -11.24
C TYR A 584 -12.24 24.12 -12.52
N TYR A 585 -12.95 24.39 -13.63
CA TYR A 585 -12.34 24.79 -14.89
C TYR A 585 -12.45 26.31 -15.10
N SER A 586 -11.32 26.96 -15.39
CA SER A 586 -11.24 28.35 -15.80
C SER A 586 -11.15 28.46 -17.32
N PRO A 587 -12.23 28.80 -18.02
CA PRO A 587 -12.20 28.95 -19.50
C PRO A 587 -11.26 30.05 -19.96
N THR A 588 -11.16 31.15 -19.20
CA THR A 588 -10.31 32.29 -19.53
C THR A 588 -8.82 31.99 -19.48
N GLN A 589 -8.42 31.13 -18.57
CA GLN A 589 -7.01 30.71 -18.37
C GLN A 589 -6.72 29.35 -19.01
N ARG A 590 -7.73 28.61 -19.48
CA ARG A 590 -7.67 27.22 -19.97
C ARG A 590 -6.99 26.30 -18.93
N GLN A 591 -7.31 26.52 -17.66
CA GLN A 591 -6.73 25.80 -16.54
C GLN A 591 -7.80 25.06 -15.75
N VAL A 592 -7.47 23.85 -15.34
CA VAL A 592 -8.23 23.06 -14.38
C VAL A 592 -7.56 23.17 -13.04
N VAL A 593 -8.32 23.59 -12.01
CA VAL A 593 -7.85 23.66 -10.63
C VAL A 593 -8.55 22.57 -9.83
N MET A 594 -7.78 21.72 -9.21
CA MET A 594 -8.25 20.66 -8.31
C MET A 594 -7.82 21.00 -6.89
N GLY A 595 -8.78 21.19 -5.98
CA GLY A 595 -8.54 21.45 -4.58
C GLY A 595 -8.67 20.18 -3.74
N GLY A 596 -7.84 20.06 -2.72
CA GLY A 596 -7.84 18.90 -1.83
C GLY A 596 -7.20 19.21 -0.47
N ASN A 597 -6.57 18.22 0.13
CA ASN A 597 -5.89 18.39 1.42
C ASN A 597 -4.70 19.33 1.28
N ASP A 598 -4.64 20.33 2.17
CA ASP A 598 -3.53 21.29 2.33
C ASP A 598 -3.08 22.06 1.10
N GLY A 599 -3.83 21.98 -0.02
CA GLY A 599 -3.44 22.68 -1.23
C GLY A 599 -4.37 22.47 -2.41
N TYR A 600 -3.93 22.97 -3.55
CA TYR A 600 -4.58 22.75 -4.84
C TYR A 600 -3.56 22.55 -5.95
N VAL A 601 -3.96 21.82 -6.97
CA VAL A 601 -3.19 21.58 -8.18
C VAL A 601 -3.84 22.33 -9.34
N THR A 602 -3.02 23.01 -10.12
CA THR A 602 -3.43 23.67 -11.38
C THR A 602 -2.82 22.90 -12.55
N LEU A 603 -3.65 22.49 -13.50
CA LEU A 603 -3.26 21.79 -14.72
C LEU A 603 -3.68 22.62 -15.94
N ASN A 604 -2.93 22.52 -17.04
CA ASN A 604 -3.44 22.96 -18.33
C ASN A 604 -4.51 21.96 -18.82
N ALA A 605 -5.64 22.45 -19.32
CA ALA A 605 -6.73 21.60 -19.82
C ALA A 605 -6.30 20.68 -21.00
N ASP A 606 -5.29 21.08 -21.76
CA ASP A 606 -4.74 20.31 -22.87
C ASP A 606 -3.65 19.29 -22.45
N ALA A 607 -3.09 19.41 -21.24
CA ALA A 607 -1.96 18.58 -20.79
C ALA A 607 -2.25 17.07 -20.78
N PRO A 608 -3.44 16.59 -20.38
CA PRO A 608 -3.74 15.15 -20.39
C PRO A 608 -3.91 14.54 -21.78
N THR A 609 -4.15 15.37 -22.81
CA THR A 609 -4.36 14.90 -24.21
C THR A 609 -3.06 14.73 -24.97
N ALA A 610 -1.93 15.23 -24.43
CA ALA A 610 -0.62 14.97 -24.97
C ALA A 610 -0.35 13.45 -24.91
N SER A 611 -0.18 12.83 -26.07
CA SER A 611 -0.04 11.39 -26.29
C SER A 611 0.92 10.76 -25.28
N ALA A 612 0.37 10.06 -24.31
CA ALA A 612 1.16 9.27 -23.38
C ALA A 612 1.67 8.04 -24.15
N HIS A 613 2.92 8.09 -24.60
CA HIS A 613 3.56 6.88 -25.12
C HIS A 613 3.70 5.85 -23.98
N PRO A 614 3.36 4.59 -24.24
CA PRO A 614 3.53 3.54 -23.24
C PRO A 614 4.99 3.48 -22.82
N ARG A 615 5.23 3.59 -21.52
CA ARG A 615 6.57 3.45 -20.94
C ARG A 615 6.85 1.98 -20.75
N ARG A 616 8.13 1.62 -20.85
CA ARG A 616 8.54 0.26 -20.51
C ARG A 616 8.30 0.02 -19.02
N LEU A 617 7.41 -0.92 -18.72
CA LEU A 617 7.25 -1.41 -17.36
C LEU A 617 8.39 -2.36 -17.00
N MET A 618 8.78 -2.33 -15.73
CA MET A 618 9.70 -3.30 -15.13
C MET A 618 9.22 -3.71 -13.74
N LEU A 619 9.59 -4.91 -13.32
CA LEU A 619 9.38 -5.36 -11.96
C LEU A 619 10.49 -4.76 -11.09
N ALA A 620 10.10 -3.92 -10.12
CA ALA A 620 11.03 -3.26 -9.21
C ALA A 620 11.26 -4.08 -7.94
N GLY A 621 10.21 -4.74 -7.44
CA GLY A 621 10.26 -5.54 -6.23
C GLY A 621 9.22 -6.66 -6.19
N VAL A 622 9.47 -7.65 -5.35
CA VAL A 622 8.54 -8.75 -5.05
C VAL A 622 8.42 -8.87 -3.54
N MET A 623 7.20 -8.81 -3.03
CA MET A 623 6.91 -9.11 -1.63
C MET A 623 6.20 -10.46 -1.53
N VAL A 624 6.58 -11.27 -0.56
CA VAL A 624 5.93 -12.54 -0.23
C VAL A 624 5.59 -12.56 1.25
N ASN A 625 4.34 -12.85 1.57
CA ASN A 625 3.81 -12.81 2.94
C ASN A 625 4.16 -11.49 3.68
N GLY A 626 4.11 -10.34 2.98
CA GLY A 626 4.40 -9.02 3.53
C GLY A 626 5.89 -8.71 3.74
N ARG A 627 6.80 -9.56 3.24
CA ARG A 627 8.25 -9.36 3.31
C ARG A 627 8.84 -9.16 1.93
N GLN A 628 9.71 -8.16 1.78
CA GLN A 628 10.44 -7.91 0.55
C GLN A 628 11.45 -9.03 0.30
N LEU A 629 11.41 -9.64 -0.89
CA LEU A 629 12.43 -10.60 -1.33
C LEU A 629 13.73 -9.85 -1.64
N GLN A 630 14.86 -10.38 -1.18
CA GLN A 630 16.17 -9.78 -1.33
C GLN A 630 17.13 -10.72 -2.07
N GLY A 631 18.16 -10.15 -2.72
CA GLY A 631 19.21 -10.94 -3.35
C GLY A 631 20.05 -11.71 -2.35
N ALA A 632 20.76 -12.75 -2.81
CA ALA A 632 21.65 -13.54 -1.97
C ALA A 632 22.85 -12.72 -1.49
N MET A 633 23.29 -12.94 -0.25
CA MET A 633 24.57 -12.47 0.23
C MET A 633 25.73 -13.23 -0.42
N ALA A 634 26.96 -12.67 -0.33
CA ALA A 634 28.17 -13.29 -0.87
C ALA A 634 28.43 -14.72 -0.35
N ASP A 635 27.89 -15.07 0.81
CA ASP A 635 27.95 -16.39 1.45
C ASP A 635 26.72 -17.29 1.15
N GLY A 636 25.81 -16.84 0.29
CA GLY A 636 24.59 -17.57 -0.10
C GLY A 636 23.44 -17.50 0.90
N ARG A 637 23.56 -16.73 1.99
CA ARG A 637 22.46 -16.53 2.95
C ARG A 637 21.50 -15.45 2.48
N ALA A 638 20.24 -15.54 2.94
CA ALA A 638 19.26 -14.48 2.72
C ALA A 638 19.60 -13.24 3.56
N ALA A 639 19.64 -12.09 2.92
CA ALA A 639 19.88 -10.83 3.60
C ALA A 639 18.77 -10.51 4.62
N GLY A 640 19.17 -10.26 5.89
CA GLY A 640 18.22 -9.77 6.92
C GLY A 640 17.42 -10.82 7.67
N SER A 641 17.76 -12.11 7.63
CA SER A 641 17.08 -13.13 8.43
C SER A 641 17.95 -13.70 9.54
N ASP A 642 17.53 -13.47 10.79
CA ASP A 642 18.05 -14.19 11.96
C ASP A 642 17.66 -15.70 11.94
N ASP A 643 16.72 -16.11 11.08
CA ASP A 643 16.03 -17.41 11.12
C ASP A 643 16.34 -18.32 9.91
N GLY A 644 17.23 -17.92 8.99
CA GLY A 644 17.71 -18.78 7.88
C GLY A 644 16.63 -19.25 6.86
N ARG A 645 15.39 -18.73 6.93
CA ARG A 645 14.24 -19.19 6.15
C ARG A 645 13.76 -18.22 5.07
N VAL A 646 14.45 -17.11 4.82
CA VAL A 646 14.04 -16.17 3.77
C VAL A 646 14.63 -16.63 2.44
N LYS A 647 13.75 -16.85 1.47
CA LYS A 647 14.10 -17.20 0.11
C LYS A 647 14.86 -16.04 -0.54
N THR A 648 16.00 -16.34 -1.12
CA THR A 648 16.78 -15.36 -1.88
C THR A 648 16.34 -15.33 -3.33
N LEU A 649 16.32 -14.13 -3.92
CA LEU A 649 16.13 -13.97 -5.35
C LEU A 649 17.37 -14.53 -6.07
N GLU A 650 17.17 -15.42 -7.05
CA GLU A 650 18.23 -15.90 -7.94
C GLU A 650 18.59 -14.86 -9.00
N GLN A 651 17.61 -14.00 -9.35
CA GLN A 651 17.73 -12.92 -10.32
C GLN A 651 17.14 -11.64 -9.75
N ALA A 652 17.67 -10.49 -10.15
CA ALA A 652 17.07 -9.20 -9.80
C ALA A 652 15.66 -9.09 -10.40
N PRO A 653 14.67 -8.51 -9.67
CA PRO A 653 13.30 -8.41 -10.15
C PRO A 653 13.19 -7.82 -11.56
N ARG A 654 14.00 -6.81 -11.87
CA ARG A 654 14.03 -6.11 -13.18
C ARG A 654 14.44 -6.98 -14.38
N THR A 655 15.07 -8.13 -14.14
CA THR A 655 15.53 -9.07 -15.18
C THR A 655 14.76 -10.38 -15.14
N MET A 656 13.75 -10.48 -14.27
CA MET A 656 13.01 -11.71 -14.02
C MET A 656 11.90 -11.89 -15.05
N ASP A 657 11.95 -12.99 -15.81
CA ASP A 657 10.89 -13.42 -16.72
C ASP A 657 9.97 -14.49 -16.08
N ARG A 658 10.44 -15.11 -14.99
CA ARG A 658 9.73 -16.15 -14.30
C ARG A 658 9.88 -16.04 -12.79
N LEU A 659 8.75 -16.09 -12.07
CA LEU A 659 8.68 -16.12 -10.61
C LEU A 659 8.19 -17.50 -10.13
N VAL A 660 8.99 -18.15 -9.26
CA VAL A 660 8.63 -19.44 -8.65
C VAL A 660 8.36 -19.22 -7.16
N ILE A 661 7.16 -19.57 -6.72
CA ILE A 661 6.66 -19.38 -5.35
C ILE A 661 6.30 -20.75 -4.75
N GLU A 662 6.57 -20.97 -3.48
CA GLU A 662 6.17 -22.17 -2.76
C GLU A 662 4.69 -22.14 -2.35
N SER A 663 4.09 -23.27 -2.07
CA SER A 663 2.65 -23.35 -1.79
C SER A 663 2.18 -22.64 -0.52
N ASP A 664 3.08 -22.41 0.44
CA ASP A 664 2.85 -21.66 1.68
C ASP A 664 3.18 -20.16 1.57
N GLU A 665 3.73 -19.77 0.42
CA GLU A 665 4.09 -18.40 0.06
C GLU A 665 3.11 -17.76 -0.94
N ASN A 666 1.90 -18.28 -1.07
CA ASN A 666 0.92 -17.92 -2.11
C ASN A 666 0.22 -16.56 -1.92
N ASN A 667 0.69 -15.77 -0.96
CA ASN A 667 0.34 -14.34 -0.79
C ASN A 667 1.51 -13.51 -1.24
N PHE A 668 1.41 -12.87 -2.39
CA PHE A 668 2.50 -12.08 -2.94
C PHE A 668 2.03 -10.79 -3.58
N THR A 669 2.92 -9.80 -3.61
CA THR A 669 2.73 -8.51 -4.27
C THR A 669 3.89 -8.28 -5.24
N LEU A 670 3.54 -8.03 -6.50
CA LEU A 670 4.46 -7.61 -7.54
C LEU A 670 4.46 -6.09 -7.61
N GLN A 671 5.61 -5.48 -7.39
CA GLN A 671 5.77 -4.03 -7.40
C GLN A 671 6.36 -3.63 -8.75
N LEU A 672 5.51 -3.16 -9.66
CA LEU A 672 5.90 -2.70 -10.98
C LEU A 672 6.22 -1.20 -10.97
N THR A 673 7.06 -0.77 -11.89
CA THR A 673 7.34 0.65 -12.11
C THR A 673 7.43 0.97 -13.60
N ASP A 674 6.95 2.15 -13.95
CA ASP A 674 7.17 2.81 -15.23
C ASP A 674 8.20 3.94 -15.12
N LEU A 675 8.93 4.00 -14.01
CA LEU A 675 9.89 5.05 -13.65
C LEU A 675 9.29 6.46 -13.83
N PRO A 676 8.36 6.89 -12.96
CA PRO A 676 7.58 8.12 -13.14
C PRO A 676 8.42 9.39 -12.87
N PHE A 677 9.66 9.43 -13.40
CA PHE A 677 10.55 10.58 -13.26
C PHE A 677 10.44 11.58 -14.42
N SER A 678 9.77 11.18 -15.52
CA SER A 678 9.47 12.09 -16.62
C SER A 678 8.10 12.76 -16.43
N ASP A 679 7.97 13.99 -16.93
CA ASP A 679 6.83 14.89 -16.67
C ASP A 679 5.58 14.62 -17.52
N HIS A 680 5.45 13.44 -18.10
CA HIS A 680 4.22 13.08 -18.82
C HIS A 680 3.17 12.52 -17.86
N PRO A 681 1.88 12.74 -18.12
CA PRO A 681 0.81 12.11 -17.36
C PRO A 681 1.03 10.61 -17.26
N SER A 682 0.80 10.06 -16.07
CA SER A 682 0.94 8.63 -15.83
C SER A 682 0.02 7.85 -16.75
N VAL A 683 0.56 6.87 -17.45
CA VAL A 683 -0.22 5.93 -18.27
C VAL A 683 -1.08 5.07 -17.34
N VAL A 684 -2.32 4.81 -17.72
CA VAL A 684 -3.15 3.82 -17.04
C VAL A 684 -2.82 2.45 -17.62
N TYR A 685 -2.68 1.47 -16.76
CA TYR A 685 -2.38 0.09 -17.15
C TYR A 685 -3.53 -0.84 -16.77
N ALA A 686 -3.83 -1.79 -17.65
CA ALA A 686 -4.71 -2.91 -17.38
C ALA A 686 -3.89 -4.19 -17.29
N TYR A 687 -4.21 -5.07 -16.35
CA TYR A 687 -3.54 -6.35 -16.20
C TYR A 687 -4.53 -7.50 -16.06
N ARG A 688 -4.07 -8.69 -16.39
CA ARG A 688 -4.80 -9.93 -16.22
C ARG A 688 -3.83 -11.08 -15.91
N LEU A 689 -4.14 -11.83 -14.87
CA LEU A 689 -3.47 -13.07 -14.55
C LEU A 689 -4.23 -14.24 -15.17
N GLU A 690 -3.74 -14.75 -16.29
CA GLU A 690 -4.33 -15.92 -16.97
C GLU A 690 -4.26 -17.14 -16.05
N GLY A 691 -5.39 -17.82 -15.89
CA GLY A 691 -5.56 -18.93 -14.96
C GLY A 691 -6.21 -18.56 -13.63
N SER A 692 -6.39 -17.24 -13.34
CA SER A 692 -7.08 -16.74 -12.15
C SER A 692 -8.14 -15.70 -12.47
N ASP A 693 -7.80 -14.66 -13.26
CA ASP A 693 -8.69 -13.54 -13.52
C ASP A 693 -9.61 -13.82 -14.72
N HIS A 694 -10.90 -13.51 -14.59
CA HIS A 694 -11.86 -13.60 -15.70
C HIS A 694 -11.84 -12.34 -16.57
N ASP A 695 -11.73 -11.15 -15.92
CA ASP A 695 -11.78 -9.86 -16.58
C ASP A 695 -10.48 -9.07 -16.37
N TRP A 696 -10.27 -8.05 -17.21
CA TRP A 696 -9.18 -7.11 -17.07
C TRP A 696 -9.33 -6.28 -15.80
N GLN A 697 -8.25 -6.21 -15.01
CA GLN A 697 -8.13 -5.36 -13.84
C GLN A 697 -7.36 -4.09 -14.21
N TYR A 698 -7.75 -2.94 -13.66
CA TYR A 698 -7.06 -1.67 -13.90
C TYR A 698 -6.21 -1.28 -12.69
N MET A 699 -5.00 -0.79 -12.93
CA MET A 699 -4.14 -0.28 -11.87
C MET A 699 -4.64 1.08 -11.41
N THR A 700 -5.38 1.09 -10.29
CA THR A 700 -6.03 2.30 -9.73
C THR A 700 -5.27 2.89 -8.53
N HIS A 701 -4.20 2.24 -8.07
CA HIS A 701 -3.45 2.62 -6.87
C HIS A 701 -2.36 3.66 -7.17
N ARG A 702 -1.90 4.31 -6.10
CA ARG A 702 -0.79 5.29 -6.17
C ARG A 702 0.51 4.70 -6.72
N ASN A 703 0.69 3.41 -6.59
CA ASN A 703 1.78 2.59 -7.07
C ASN A 703 1.26 1.54 -8.05
N LEU A 704 2.14 0.94 -8.82
CA LEU A 704 1.81 -0.11 -9.78
C LEU A 704 1.92 -1.50 -9.12
N ASP A 705 1.33 -1.68 -7.93
CA ASP A 705 1.36 -2.92 -7.18
C ASP A 705 0.22 -3.85 -7.58
N ILE A 706 0.56 -5.10 -7.86
CA ILE A 706 -0.38 -6.18 -8.16
C ILE A 706 -0.28 -7.21 -7.04
N SER A 707 -1.36 -7.39 -6.27
CA SER A 707 -1.39 -8.30 -5.13
C SER A 707 -2.36 -9.45 -5.36
N TYR A 708 -1.89 -10.66 -5.08
CA TYR A 708 -2.70 -11.87 -5.07
C TYR A 708 -2.57 -12.58 -3.74
N ASN A 709 -3.71 -13.07 -3.22
CA ASN A 709 -3.77 -13.77 -1.95
C ASN A 709 -4.39 -15.15 -2.14
N GLY A 710 -3.70 -16.19 -1.67
CA GLY A 710 -4.24 -17.53 -1.62
C GLY A 710 -4.43 -18.19 -2.99
N LEU A 711 -3.62 -17.87 -4.01
CA LEU A 711 -3.69 -18.53 -5.30
C LEU A 711 -3.38 -20.03 -5.17
N PRO A 712 -4.14 -20.90 -5.84
CA PRO A 712 -3.87 -22.33 -5.91
C PRO A 712 -2.50 -22.63 -6.54
N HIS A 713 -1.95 -23.82 -6.30
CA HIS A 713 -0.77 -24.27 -7.03
C HIS A 713 -1.06 -24.44 -8.52
N GLY A 714 -0.17 -23.95 -9.37
CA GLY A 714 -0.37 -23.94 -10.81
C GLY A 714 0.62 -23.04 -11.53
N SER A 715 0.45 -22.93 -12.84
CA SER A 715 1.20 -22.00 -13.69
C SER A 715 0.24 -20.91 -14.15
N TYR A 716 0.68 -19.67 -14.03
CA TYR A 716 -0.07 -18.46 -14.35
C TYR A 716 0.77 -17.58 -15.27
N HIS A 717 0.11 -16.79 -16.10
CA HIS A 717 0.74 -15.82 -16.98
C HIS A 717 0.17 -14.42 -16.69
N LEU A 718 0.98 -13.56 -16.09
CA LEU A 718 0.60 -12.17 -15.89
C LEU A 718 0.92 -11.40 -17.18
N THR A 719 -0.08 -10.73 -17.73
CA THR A 719 0.05 -9.80 -18.85
C THR A 719 -0.42 -8.42 -18.42
N VAL A 720 0.36 -7.39 -18.77
CA VAL A 720 0.05 -5.99 -18.49
C VAL A 720 0.05 -5.22 -19.80
N HIS A 721 -1.00 -4.46 -20.05
CA HIS A 721 -1.22 -3.67 -21.24
C HIS A 721 -1.35 -2.21 -20.89
N ALA A 722 -0.84 -1.33 -21.75
CA ALA A 722 -1.13 0.09 -21.65
C ALA A 722 -2.55 0.37 -22.16
N VAL A 723 -3.27 1.24 -21.44
CA VAL A 723 -4.60 1.70 -21.85
C VAL A 723 -4.40 3.02 -22.61
N ASP A 724 -4.94 3.08 -23.81
CA ASP A 724 -4.85 4.29 -24.64
C ASP A 724 -5.73 5.44 -24.12
N GLY A 725 -5.60 6.62 -24.72
CA GLY A 725 -6.39 7.78 -24.34
C GLY A 725 -7.90 7.63 -24.57
N GLU A 726 -8.34 6.60 -25.31
CA GLU A 726 -9.76 6.30 -25.55
C GLU A 726 -10.28 5.22 -24.59
N GLY A 727 -9.43 4.66 -23.75
CA GLY A 727 -9.78 3.61 -22.79
C GLY A 727 -9.67 2.19 -23.36
N ASN A 728 -9.16 2.03 -24.58
CA ASN A 728 -8.95 0.73 -25.17
C ASN A 728 -7.63 0.11 -24.64
N ILE A 729 -7.66 -1.20 -24.45
CA ILE A 729 -6.46 -1.96 -24.08
C ILE A 729 -5.57 -2.06 -25.33
N GLY A 730 -4.38 -1.47 -25.25
CA GLY A 730 -3.38 -1.46 -26.30
C GLY A 730 -2.46 -2.67 -26.27
N ASP A 731 -1.22 -2.50 -26.77
CA ASP A 731 -0.23 -3.57 -26.83
C ASP A 731 0.25 -4.01 -25.43
N GLU A 732 0.73 -5.26 -25.33
CA GLU A 732 1.37 -5.81 -24.15
C GLU A 732 2.69 -5.04 -23.86
N VAL A 733 2.80 -4.52 -22.65
CA VAL A 733 3.98 -3.75 -22.20
C VAL A 733 4.83 -4.48 -21.18
N TYR A 734 4.27 -5.52 -20.54
CA TYR A 734 4.97 -6.37 -19.57
C TYR A 734 4.34 -7.75 -19.47
N ARG A 735 5.19 -8.77 -19.30
CA ARG A 735 4.80 -10.16 -19.09
C ARG A 735 5.66 -10.82 -18.03
N LEU A 736 5.04 -11.66 -17.18
CA LEU A 736 5.71 -12.46 -16.17
C LEU A 736 5.04 -13.84 -16.03
N ASP A 737 5.83 -14.89 -16.11
CA ASP A 737 5.37 -16.25 -15.83
C ASP A 737 5.47 -16.54 -14.33
N ILE A 738 4.37 -16.96 -13.70
CA ILE A 738 4.32 -17.26 -12.27
C ILE A 738 4.00 -18.73 -12.08
N SER A 739 4.83 -19.43 -11.32
CA SER A 739 4.63 -20.85 -10.99
C SER A 739 4.55 -21.02 -9.48
N ILE A 740 3.37 -21.45 -8.99
CA ILE A 740 3.17 -21.79 -7.58
C ILE A 740 3.35 -23.31 -7.46
N LEU A 741 4.37 -23.72 -6.72
CA LEU A 741 4.71 -25.12 -6.55
C LEU A 741 3.63 -25.84 -5.72
N PRO A 742 3.33 -27.10 -6.03
CA PRO A 742 2.41 -27.87 -5.21
C PRO A 742 3.02 -28.16 -3.83
N PRO A 743 2.20 -28.24 -2.78
CA PRO A 743 2.69 -28.61 -1.44
C PRO A 743 3.37 -29.97 -1.50
N TRP A 744 4.37 -30.19 -0.62
CA TRP A 744 5.22 -31.39 -0.62
C TRP A 744 4.43 -32.70 -0.68
N TYR A 745 3.24 -32.74 -0.06
CA TYR A 745 2.38 -33.94 -0.04
C TYR A 745 1.63 -34.17 -1.38
N LEU A 746 1.63 -33.24 -2.32
CA LEU A 746 1.14 -33.39 -3.70
C LEU A 746 2.28 -33.55 -4.71
N SER A 747 3.53 -33.51 -4.27
CA SER A 747 4.70 -33.68 -5.12
C SER A 747 4.73 -35.08 -5.78
N LEU A 748 5.45 -35.21 -6.88
CA LEU A 748 5.64 -36.50 -7.55
C LEU A 748 6.21 -37.57 -6.61
N TRP A 749 7.14 -37.18 -5.73
CA TRP A 749 7.71 -38.06 -4.73
C TRP A 749 6.69 -38.51 -3.67
N ALA A 750 5.84 -37.61 -3.20
CA ALA A 750 4.77 -37.95 -2.27
C ALA A 750 3.75 -38.90 -2.91
N LYS A 751 3.36 -38.64 -4.16
CA LYS A 751 2.48 -39.53 -4.93
C LYS A 751 3.09 -40.93 -5.10
N LEU A 752 4.40 -41.02 -5.34
CA LEU A 752 5.11 -42.29 -5.44
C LEU A 752 5.11 -43.03 -4.09
N VAL A 753 5.36 -42.32 -2.99
CA VAL A 753 5.29 -42.87 -1.62
C VAL A 753 3.87 -43.36 -1.31
N TYR A 754 2.84 -42.59 -1.65
CA TYR A 754 1.43 -42.99 -1.45
C TYR A 754 1.08 -44.24 -2.28
N THR A 755 1.58 -44.30 -3.50
CA THR A 755 1.36 -45.49 -4.38
C THR A 755 2.04 -46.71 -3.78
N LEU A 756 3.27 -46.58 -3.27
CA LEU A 756 3.98 -47.68 -2.60
C LEU A 756 3.28 -48.09 -1.31
N LEU A 757 2.81 -47.12 -0.51
CA LEU A 757 2.02 -47.39 0.70
C LEU A 757 0.70 -48.13 0.38
N ALA A 758 -0.03 -47.65 -0.64
CA ALA A 758 -1.26 -48.33 -1.11
C ALA A 758 -0.97 -49.75 -1.57
N ALA A 759 0.08 -49.95 -2.35
CA ALA A 759 0.52 -51.29 -2.77
C ALA A 759 0.90 -52.17 -1.59
N ALA A 760 1.63 -51.63 -0.58
CA ALA A 760 1.99 -52.37 0.63
C ALA A 760 0.74 -52.74 1.47
N ILE A 761 -0.22 -51.84 1.60
CA ILE A 761 -1.53 -52.12 2.26
C ILE A 761 -2.31 -53.20 1.49
N ALA A 762 -2.39 -53.06 0.17
CA ALA A 762 -3.06 -54.06 -0.66
C ALA A 762 -2.41 -55.44 -0.54
N TRP A 763 -1.06 -55.50 -0.56
CA TRP A 763 -0.32 -56.73 -0.39
C TRP A 763 -0.50 -57.32 1.04
N GLY A 764 -0.45 -56.46 2.06
CA GLY A 764 -0.72 -56.85 3.45
C GLY A 764 -2.12 -57.41 3.65
N SER A 765 -3.13 -56.74 3.02
CA SER A 765 -4.52 -57.20 3.05
C SER A 765 -4.69 -58.51 2.31
N PHE A 766 -4.06 -58.65 1.14
CA PHE A 766 -4.07 -59.91 0.38
C PHE A 766 -3.42 -61.04 1.19
N LYS A 767 -2.25 -60.78 1.76
CA LYS A 767 -1.55 -61.73 2.64
C LYS A 767 -2.38 -62.11 3.87
N PHE A 768 -3.07 -61.13 4.47
CA PHE A 768 -3.93 -61.36 5.63
C PHE A 768 -5.14 -62.23 5.27
N VAL A 769 -5.79 -61.99 4.13
CA VAL A 769 -6.90 -62.80 3.63
C VAL A 769 -6.42 -64.21 3.27
N TRP A 770 -5.25 -64.31 2.61
CA TRP A 770 -4.64 -65.60 2.27
C TRP A 770 -4.28 -66.42 3.50
N VAL A 771 -3.65 -65.81 4.52
CA VAL A 771 -3.34 -66.48 5.78
C VAL A 771 -4.60 -66.89 6.52
N ARG A 772 -5.65 -66.07 6.52
CA ARG A 772 -6.96 -66.47 7.10
C ARG A 772 -7.59 -67.63 6.39
N LYS A 773 -7.55 -67.61 5.04
CA LYS A 773 -8.02 -68.81 4.26
C LYS A 773 -7.25 -70.04 4.62
N ARG A 774 -5.92 -69.97 4.64
CA ARG A 774 -5.08 -71.12 4.98
C ARG A 774 -5.32 -71.65 6.41
N LEU A 775 -5.45 -70.75 7.38
CA LEU A 775 -5.82 -71.10 8.75
C LEU A 775 -7.25 -71.67 8.83
N ALA A 776 -8.17 -71.24 8.02
CA ALA A 776 -9.53 -71.80 7.96
C ALA A 776 -9.53 -73.20 7.35
N GLU A 777 -8.68 -73.44 6.32
CA GLU A 777 -8.49 -74.78 5.73
C GLU A 777 -7.82 -75.74 6.72
N GLU A 778 -6.79 -75.28 7.47
CA GLU A 778 -6.16 -76.08 8.54
C GLU A 778 -7.14 -76.39 9.66
N ARG A 779 -8.02 -75.42 10.03
CA ARG A 779 -9.08 -75.69 11.04
C ARG A 779 -10.14 -76.68 10.51
N ARG A 780 -10.52 -76.61 9.20
CA ARG A 780 -11.39 -77.61 8.61
C ARG A 780 -10.78 -78.99 8.62
N GLN A 781 -9.51 -79.12 8.18
CA GLN A 781 -8.82 -80.43 8.20
C GLN A 781 -8.68 -81.00 9.62
N LYS A 782 -8.43 -80.12 10.61
CA LYS A 782 -8.42 -80.55 12.03
C LYS A 782 -9.79 -80.98 12.53
N ALA A 783 -10.85 -80.28 12.12
CA ALA A 783 -12.24 -80.60 12.47
C ALA A 783 -12.66 -81.91 11.83
N GLU A 784 -12.32 -82.20 10.53
CA GLU A 784 -12.58 -83.45 9.88
C GLU A 784 -11.81 -84.64 10.52
N ILE A 785 -10.55 -84.38 10.95
CA ILE A 785 -9.79 -85.39 11.71
C ILE A 785 -10.44 -85.65 13.07
N LEU A 786 -10.90 -84.62 13.76
CA LEU A 786 -11.59 -84.75 15.06
C LEU A 786 -12.91 -85.54 14.89
N GLU A 787 -13.68 -85.22 13.83
CA GLU A 787 -14.91 -85.91 13.55
C GLU A 787 -14.71 -87.43 13.19
N GLN A 788 -13.57 -87.71 12.51
CA GLN A 788 -13.16 -89.08 12.25
C GLN A 788 -12.70 -89.82 13.54
N VAL A 789 -12.06 -89.10 14.43
CA VAL A 789 -11.64 -89.67 15.75
C VAL A 789 -12.86 -89.88 16.63
N ASP A 790 -13.82 -88.93 16.69
CA ASP A 790 -15.03 -89.09 17.47
C ASP A 790 -15.92 -90.18 16.91
N ALA A 791 -15.98 -90.28 15.61
CA ALA A 791 -16.69 -91.42 14.94
C ALA A 791 -16.04 -92.82 15.28
N ARG A 792 -14.72 -92.86 15.29
CA ARG A 792 -13.99 -94.05 15.73
C ARG A 792 -14.15 -94.32 17.23
N MET A 793 -14.09 -93.37 18.10
CA MET A 793 -14.37 -93.42 19.49
C MET A 793 -15.77 -93.93 19.81
N SER A 794 -16.78 -93.36 19.14
CA SER A 794 -18.15 -93.79 19.29
C SER A 794 -18.39 -95.16 18.77
N PHE A 795 -17.67 -95.61 17.71
CA PHE A 795 -17.67 -97.01 17.25
C PHE A 795 -17.03 -97.90 18.32
N PHE A 796 -15.86 -97.51 18.87
CA PHE A 796 -15.22 -98.31 19.92
C PHE A 796 -16.03 -98.38 21.23
N ASN A 797 -16.72 -97.24 21.63
CA ASN A 797 -17.62 -97.23 22.78
C ASN A 797 -18.85 -98.12 22.57
N ARG A 798 -19.47 -98.18 21.38
CA ARG A 798 -20.55 -99.09 21.04
C ARG A 798 -20.07 -100.52 21.05
N LEU A 799 -18.85 -100.83 20.49
CA LEU A 799 -18.23 -102.11 20.52
C LEU A 799 -17.96 -102.53 21.91
N ALA A 800 -17.52 -101.67 22.78
CA ALA A 800 -17.30 -101.90 24.21
C ALA A 800 -18.60 -102.24 24.96
N GLU A 801 -19.68 -101.50 24.67
CA GLU A 801 -21.04 -101.76 25.21
C GLU A 801 -21.60 -103.05 24.75
N ASP A 802 -21.43 -103.37 23.44
CA ASP A 802 -21.88 -104.66 22.86
C ASP A 802 -21.05 -105.81 23.43
N LEU A 803 -19.74 -105.67 23.68
CA LEU A 803 -18.89 -106.63 24.35
C LEU A 803 -19.19 -106.81 25.85
N LYS A 804 -19.57 -105.69 26.51
CA LYS A 804 -19.97 -105.66 27.90
C LYS A 804 -21.28 -106.44 28.14
N SER A 805 -22.16 -106.43 27.15
CA SER A 805 -23.42 -107.13 27.20
C SER A 805 -23.27 -108.63 26.86
N ALA A 806 -22.14 -109.03 26.27
CA ALA A 806 -21.87 -110.40 25.86
C ALA A 806 -21.05 -111.25 26.80
N VAL A 807 -20.33 -110.72 27.79
CA VAL A 807 -19.45 -111.45 28.72
C VAL A 807 -19.73 -111.02 30.14
N GLY A 808 -20.40 -111.94 30.88
CA GLY A 808 -20.59 -111.73 32.31
C GLY A 808 -19.34 -111.80 33.13
N HIS A 809 -19.17 -110.85 34.00
CA HIS A 809 -18.34 -110.66 35.17
C HIS A 809 -16.84 -110.93 35.18
N ARG A 810 -16.10 -109.79 35.54
CA ARG A 810 -14.78 -109.65 36.23
C ARG A 810 -13.48 -109.46 35.41
N SER A 811 -13.39 -109.34 34.14
CA SER A 811 -12.08 -109.00 33.49
C SER A 811 -12.08 -107.78 32.58
N PHE A 812 -13.19 -106.99 32.50
CA PHE A 812 -13.30 -105.83 31.52
C PHE A 812 -12.82 -104.49 32.12
N ASP A 813 -12.96 -104.35 33.43
CA ASP A 813 -12.51 -103.09 34.07
C ASP A 813 -11.00 -102.96 34.12
N GLU A 814 -10.28 -104.16 34.19
CA GLU A 814 -8.79 -104.12 34.15
C GLU A 814 -8.29 -103.84 32.70
N ILE A 815 -9.02 -104.19 31.69
CA ILE A 815 -8.63 -103.86 30.29
C ILE A 815 -8.97 -102.42 29.94
N LEU A 816 -9.99 -101.84 30.54
CA LEU A 816 -10.35 -100.39 30.34
C LEU A 816 -9.33 -99.51 31.04
N ASP A 817 -8.87 -99.86 32.23
CA ASP A 817 -7.85 -99.08 32.93
C ASP A 817 -6.48 -99.21 32.23
N LEU A 818 -6.14 -100.29 31.64
CA LEU A 818 -4.91 -100.44 30.84
C LEU A 818 -5.00 -99.64 29.53
N THR A 819 -6.21 -99.46 28.91
CA THR A 819 -6.38 -98.76 27.65
C THR A 819 -6.36 -97.28 27.95
N ASN A 820 -6.92 -96.83 29.09
CA ASN A 820 -6.87 -95.42 29.49
C ASN A 820 -5.51 -94.97 29.95
N SER A 821 -4.68 -95.91 30.54
CA SER A 821 -3.30 -95.60 30.92
C SER A 821 -2.37 -95.48 29.66
N TYR A 822 -2.70 -96.13 28.53
CA TYR A 822 -1.89 -96.00 27.31
C TYR A 822 -2.24 -94.79 26.47
N LEU A 823 -3.40 -94.15 26.69
CA LEU A 823 -3.88 -92.92 26.00
C LEU A 823 -3.60 -91.66 26.83
N GLY A 824 -2.52 -91.59 27.61
CA GLY A 824 -2.11 -90.45 28.39
C GLY A 824 -1.96 -89.23 27.59
N ILE A 825 -3.04 -88.44 27.48
CA ILE A 825 -3.05 -87.01 27.05
C ILE A 825 -3.36 -86.20 28.30
N GLN A 826 -2.36 -85.66 28.95
CA GLN A 826 -2.53 -84.51 29.90
C GLN A 826 -2.92 -83.29 29.13
N ALA A 827 -4.08 -82.68 29.41
CA ALA A 827 -4.43 -81.41 29.02
C ALA A 827 -3.75 -80.34 29.91
N GLU A 828 -2.65 -79.83 29.43
CA GLU A 828 -1.95 -78.67 30.08
C GLU A 828 -2.78 -77.39 29.87
N LYS A 829 -3.29 -76.84 30.97
CA LYS A 829 -3.92 -75.48 31.02
C LYS A 829 -2.80 -74.45 30.91
N VAL A 830 -2.80 -73.70 29.80
CA VAL A 830 -1.99 -72.47 29.64
C VAL A 830 -2.74 -71.34 30.27
N GLU A 831 -2.32 -70.84 31.44
CA GLU A 831 -2.66 -69.57 32.02
C GLU A 831 -1.84 -68.48 31.30
N ILE A 832 -2.51 -67.48 30.73
CA ILE A 832 -1.85 -66.29 30.17
C ILE A 832 -1.66 -65.33 31.38
N GLU A 833 -0.47 -65.15 31.86
CA GLU A 833 -0.07 -64.12 32.80
C GLU A 833 -0.09 -62.75 32.08
N GLU A 834 -0.94 -61.82 32.55
CA GLU A 834 -0.76 -60.39 32.25
C GLU A 834 0.56 -59.91 32.94
N PRO A 835 1.37 -59.09 32.25
CA PRO A 835 2.64 -58.62 32.86
C PRO A 835 2.30 -57.64 33.99
N GLU A 836 2.65 -57.95 35.21
CA GLU A 836 2.62 -57.08 36.37
C GLU A 836 3.60 -55.91 36.18
N LEU A 837 3.05 -54.66 36.19
CA LEU A 837 3.86 -53.45 36.19
C LEU A 837 4.78 -53.39 37.40
N SER A 838 6.03 -52.99 37.21
CA SER A 838 6.99 -52.88 38.35
C SER A 838 6.45 -51.87 39.36
N PRO A 839 6.77 -52.00 40.66
CA PRO A 839 6.32 -51.06 41.70
C PRO A 839 6.75 -49.62 41.42
N ALA A 840 7.83 -49.39 40.69
CA ALA A 840 8.27 -48.06 40.25
C ALA A 840 7.40 -47.48 39.13
N ASP A 841 6.99 -48.32 38.18
CA ASP A 841 6.13 -47.90 37.08
C ASP A 841 4.69 -47.69 37.55
N GLN A 842 4.23 -48.42 38.53
CA GLN A 842 2.93 -48.19 39.18
C GLN A 842 2.89 -46.84 39.93
N ARG A 843 3.97 -46.48 40.63
CA ARG A 843 4.11 -45.17 41.30
C ARG A 843 4.11 -44.04 40.28
N LEU A 844 4.89 -44.19 39.20
CA LEU A 844 4.97 -43.19 38.13
C LEU A 844 3.63 -43.01 37.40
N LEU A 845 2.91 -44.11 37.13
CA LEU A 845 1.60 -44.03 36.48
C LEU A 845 0.58 -43.34 37.37
N LYS A 846 0.67 -43.57 38.70
CA LYS A 846 -0.17 -42.88 39.69
C LYS A 846 0.13 -41.39 39.74
N GLU A 847 1.40 -40.98 39.78
CA GLU A 847 1.83 -39.59 39.77
C GLU A 847 1.40 -38.85 38.51
N ILE A 848 1.50 -39.48 37.33
CA ILE A 848 1.01 -38.93 36.07
C ILE A 848 -0.51 -38.73 36.11
N THR A 849 -1.27 -39.70 36.63
CA THR A 849 -2.73 -39.61 36.73
C THR A 849 -3.15 -38.51 37.69
N GLU A 850 -2.53 -38.43 38.86
CA GLU A 850 -2.80 -37.35 39.83
C GLU A 850 -2.46 -35.96 39.29
N ALA A 851 -1.38 -35.82 38.55
CA ALA A 851 -1.02 -34.56 37.89
C ALA A 851 -2.08 -34.13 36.82
N ILE A 852 -2.61 -35.07 36.06
CA ILE A 852 -3.68 -34.80 35.09
C ILE A 852 -4.98 -34.43 35.80
N GLU A 853 -5.32 -35.12 36.89
CA GLU A 853 -6.53 -34.85 37.66
C GLU A 853 -6.49 -33.49 38.36
N ALA A 854 -5.33 -33.10 38.90
CA ALA A 854 -5.14 -31.79 39.57
C ALA A 854 -5.31 -30.59 38.62
N HIS A 855 -5.01 -30.79 37.34
CA HIS A 855 -5.09 -29.74 36.32
C HIS A 855 -6.23 -29.99 35.30
N MET A 856 -7.26 -30.74 35.70
CA MET A 856 -8.33 -31.20 34.82
C MET A 856 -9.13 -30.09 34.17
N ILE A 857 -9.38 -29.00 34.90
CA ILE A 857 -10.19 -27.85 34.47
C ILE A 857 -9.42 -26.96 33.45
N ASP A 858 -8.09 -27.01 33.51
CA ASP A 858 -7.27 -26.17 32.65
C ASP A 858 -7.30 -26.67 31.19
N SER A 859 -7.87 -25.85 30.30
CA SER A 859 -7.94 -26.16 28.87
C SER A 859 -6.57 -26.15 28.17
N ASP A 860 -5.60 -25.42 28.72
CA ASP A 860 -4.26 -25.26 28.17
C ASP A 860 -3.26 -26.32 28.72
N PHE A 861 -3.69 -27.12 29.69
CA PHE A 861 -2.90 -28.23 30.19
C PHE A 861 -2.62 -29.24 29.07
N ASN A 862 -1.36 -29.38 28.74
CA ASN A 862 -0.88 -30.21 27.66
C ASN A 862 0.31 -31.10 28.07
N VAL A 863 0.88 -31.82 27.10
CA VAL A 863 2.00 -32.75 27.35
C VAL A 863 3.23 -32.02 27.86
N THR A 864 3.47 -30.77 27.45
CA THR A 864 4.64 -30.02 27.92
C THR A 864 4.48 -29.65 29.39
N THR A 865 3.31 -29.20 29.81
CA THR A 865 3.01 -28.94 31.22
C THR A 865 3.11 -30.21 32.07
N LEU A 866 2.62 -31.34 31.55
CA LEU A 866 2.73 -32.62 32.22
C LEU A 866 4.20 -33.05 32.38
N GLN A 867 5.08 -32.79 31.39
CA GLN A 867 6.51 -33.07 31.47
C GLN A 867 7.20 -32.28 32.58
N GLU A 868 6.85 -31.01 32.73
CA GLU A 868 7.39 -30.12 33.76
C GLU A 868 6.99 -30.60 35.16
N ILE A 869 5.74 -31.00 35.35
CA ILE A 869 5.23 -31.45 36.66
C ILE A 869 5.87 -32.80 37.06
N VAL A 870 5.95 -33.72 36.11
CA VAL A 870 6.50 -35.07 36.36
C VAL A 870 8.05 -35.07 36.32
N GLY A 871 8.67 -33.96 35.93
CA GLY A 871 10.13 -33.83 35.86
C GLY A 871 10.81 -34.75 34.84
N MET A 872 10.07 -35.09 33.75
CA MET A 872 10.58 -36.00 32.71
C MET A 872 10.65 -35.37 31.33
N GLY A 873 11.72 -35.60 30.60
CA GLY A 873 11.83 -35.19 29.22
C GLY A 873 10.81 -35.88 28.29
N GLY A 874 10.29 -35.15 27.27
CA GLY A 874 9.19 -35.60 26.42
C GLY A 874 9.35 -36.96 25.78
N LYS A 875 10.55 -37.29 25.29
CA LYS A 875 10.86 -38.62 24.70
C LYS A 875 10.79 -39.74 25.74
N GLN A 876 11.17 -39.44 26.97
CA GLN A 876 11.17 -40.40 28.07
C GLN A 876 9.75 -40.65 28.58
N LEU A 877 8.96 -39.58 28.77
CA LEU A 877 7.55 -39.68 29.17
C LEU A 877 6.76 -40.46 28.11
N TYR A 878 6.94 -40.14 26.82
CA TYR A 878 6.29 -40.84 25.73
C TYR A 878 6.58 -42.34 25.75
N ARG A 879 7.88 -42.74 25.86
CA ARG A 879 8.30 -44.13 25.83
C ARG A 879 7.79 -44.91 27.04
N LYS A 880 7.87 -44.32 28.25
CA LYS A 880 7.41 -44.96 29.49
C LYS A 880 5.88 -45.11 29.50
N LEU A 881 5.14 -44.05 29.19
CA LEU A 881 3.69 -44.12 29.21
C LEU A 881 3.14 -45.10 28.14
N LYS A 882 3.78 -45.10 26.98
CA LYS A 882 3.44 -46.02 25.89
C LYS A 882 3.72 -47.49 26.29
N ALA A 883 4.79 -47.74 27.00
CA ALA A 883 5.13 -49.09 27.51
C ALA A 883 4.16 -49.54 28.61
N MET A 884 3.79 -48.66 29.54
CA MET A 884 2.94 -48.99 30.69
C MET A 884 1.44 -49.10 30.31
N THR A 885 0.95 -48.27 29.39
CA THR A 885 -0.48 -48.14 29.13
C THR A 885 -0.88 -48.45 27.67
N GLY A 886 0.09 -48.64 26.79
CA GLY A 886 -0.15 -48.79 25.38
C GLY A 886 -0.52 -47.47 24.66
N LYS A 887 -0.65 -46.34 25.39
CA LYS A 887 -1.15 -45.06 24.89
C LYS A 887 -0.09 -43.95 24.88
N THR A 888 -0.21 -43.04 23.94
CA THR A 888 0.62 -41.84 23.97
C THR A 888 0.20 -40.87 25.10
N PRO A 889 1.08 -39.96 25.57
CA PRO A 889 0.70 -38.96 26.59
C PRO A 889 -0.53 -38.15 26.25
N VAL A 890 -0.70 -37.74 24.99
CA VAL A 890 -1.90 -37.00 24.52
C VAL A 890 -3.16 -37.85 24.62
N GLU A 891 -3.07 -39.12 24.21
CA GLU A 891 -4.17 -40.06 24.30
C GLU A 891 -4.53 -40.35 25.77
N TYR A 892 -3.54 -40.48 26.64
CA TYR A 892 -3.76 -40.79 28.05
C TYR A 892 -4.41 -39.63 28.77
N ILE A 893 -3.95 -38.37 28.57
CA ILE A 893 -4.60 -37.17 29.12
C ILE A 893 -6.07 -37.10 28.66
N ARG A 894 -6.31 -37.30 27.36
CA ARG A 894 -7.65 -37.29 26.81
C ARG A 894 -8.55 -38.36 27.39
N ASP A 895 -8.04 -39.56 27.59
CA ASP A 895 -8.82 -40.69 28.10
C ASP A 895 -9.20 -40.49 29.57
N ILE A 896 -8.29 -39.95 30.42
CA ILE A 896 -8.60 -39.58 31.80
C ILE A 896 -9.69 -38.49 31.83
N ARG A 897 -9.58 -37.44 30.97
CA ARG A 897 -10.61 -36.42 30.86
C ARG A 897 -11.98 -36.98 30.41
N MET A 898 -11.98 -37.92 29.46
CA MET A 898 -13.22 -38.58 28.97
C MET A 898 -13.80 -39.49 30.03
N HIS A 899 -12.96 -40.19 30.81
CA HIS A 899 -13.41 -41.04 31.92
C HIS A 899 -14.12 -40.19 33.01
N LYS A 900 -13.51 -39.06 33.37
CA LYS A 900 -14.09 -38.14 34.35
C LYS A 900 -15.40 -37.53 33.84
N ALA A 901 -15.44 -37.14 32.55
CA ALA A 901 -16.64 -36.65 31.90
C ALA A 901 -17.80 -37.66 31.95
N ALA A 902 -17.49 -38.96 31.70
CA ALA A 902 -18.50 -40.01 31.75
C ALA A 902 -19.06 -40.20 33.17
N LEU A 903 -18.21 -40.12 34.19
CA LEU A 903 -18.64 -40.20 35.59
C LEU A 903 -19.58 -39.02 35.93
N MET A 904 -19.21 -37.79 35.57
CA MET A 904 -19.99 -36.60 35.83
C MET A 904 -21.33 -36.60 35.10
N LEU A 905 -21.35 -37.07 33.84
CA LEU A 905 -22.57 -37.19 33.05
C LEU A 905 -23.52 -38.23 33.65
N LYS A 906 -22.97 -39.31 34.17
CA LYS A 906 -23.76 -40.37 34.84
C LYS A 906 -24.39 -39.92 36.16
N GLU A 907 -23.75 -38.99 36.87
CA GLU A 907 -24.31 -38.39 38.08
C GLU A 907 -25.53 -37.47 37.78
N GLY A 908 -25.71 -36.98 36.58
CA GLY A 908 -26.83 -36.18 36.13
C GLY A 908 -27.01 -34.81 36.78
N LYS A 909 -26.00 -34.35 37.53
CA LYS A 909 -26.03 -33.07 38.28
C LYS A 909 -25.61 -31.85 37.45
N PHE A 910 -24.91 -32.07 36.34
CA PHE A 910 -24.28 -31.04 35.51
C PHE A 910 -24.77 -31.15 34.08
N SER A 911 -24.91 -30.02 33.40
CA SER A 911 -25.18 -30.01 31.97
C SER A 911 -23.98 -30.51 31.17
N VAL A 912 -24.19 -30.95 29.93
CA VAL A 912 -23.11 -31.39 29.03
C VAL A 912 -22.06 -30.30 28.83
N SER A 913 -22.48 -29.02 28.79
CA SER A 913 -21.56 -27.87 28.64
C SER A 913 -20.73 -27.65 29.90
N GLU A 914 -21.33 -27.76 31.09
CA GLU A 914 -20.61 -27.64 32.35
C GLU A 914 -19.60 -28.77 32.54
N VAL A 915 -19.97 -30.01 32.22
CA VAL A 915 -19.05 -31.15 32.22
C VAL A 915 -17.89 -30.92 31.28
N MET A 916 -18.19 -30.45 30.06
CA MET A 916 -17.14 -30.14 29.05
C MET A 916 -16.09 -29.17 29.59
N TYR A 917 -16.52 -28.04 30.17
CA TYR A 917 -15.59 -27.06 30.75
C TYR A 917 -14.86 -27.60 31.96
N THR A 918 -15.53 -28.35 32.82
CA THR A 918 -14.95 -28.95 34.06
C THR A 918 -13.84 -29.97 33.73
N VAL A 919 -13.91 -30.65 32.60
CA VAL A 919 -12.87 -31.57 32.14
C VAL A 919 -11.89 -30.94 31.13
N GLY A 920 -11.82 -29.61 31.06
CA GLY A 920 -10.82 -28.86 30.31
C GLY A 920 -10.96 -28.86 28.79
N PHE A 921 -12.21 -28.89 28.27
CA PHE A 921 -12.47 -28.71 26.83
C PHE A 921 -13.15 -27.37 26.58
N SER A 922 -12.59 -26.62 25.66
CA SER A 922 -13.12 -25.32 25.22
C SER A 922 -14.01 -25.38 23.97
N ASN A 923 -14.03 -26.53 23.25
CA ASN A 923 -14.79 -26.69 22.01
C ASN A 923 -15.77 -27.87 22.11
N SER A 924 -17.06 -27.57 22.00
CA SER A 924 -18.17 -28.53 22.15
C SER A 924 -18.18 -29.62 21.07
N SER A 925 -17.90 -29.27 19.80
CA SER A 925 -17.85 -30.24 18.71
C SER A 925 -16.69 -31.23 18.88
N TYR A 926 -15.52 -30.74 19.32
CA TYR A 926 -14.37 -31.59 19.57
C TYR A 926 -14.58 -32.48 20.79
N PHE A 927 -15.13 -31.97 21.88
CA PHE A 927 -15.53 -32.76 23.05
C PHE A 927 -16.49 -33.89 22.70
N SER A 928 -17.59 -33.57 21.98
CA SER A 928 -18.58 -34.57 21.57
C SER A 928 -17.99 -35.67 20.68
N LYS A 929 -17.07 -35.32 19.76
CA LYS A 929 -16.36 -36.29 18.94
C LYS A 929 -15.44 -37.21 19.76
N CYS A 930 -14.68 -36.64 20.71
CA CYS A 930 -13.81 -37.42 21.59
C CYS A 930 -14.61 -38.35 22.48
N PHE A 931 -15.73 -37.88 23.04
CA PHE A 931 -16.59 -38.66 23.91
C PHE A 931 -17.28 -39.79 23.15
N SER A 932 -17.86 -39.50 21.96
CA SER A 932 -18.50 -40.53 21.14
C SER A 932 -17.49 -41.60 20.66
N LYS A 933 -16.24 -41.20 20.41
CA LYS A 933 -15.17 -42.16 20.08
C LYS A 933 -14.83 -43.07 21.27
N ALA A 934 -14.87 -42.54 22.49
CA ALA A 934 -14.51 -43.29 23.68
C ALA A 934 -15.63 -44.21 24.20
N TYR A 935 -16.90 -43.76 24.13
CA TYR A 935 -18.05 -44.45 24.71
C TYR A 935 -19.12 -44.88 23.69
N GLY A 936 -18.93 -44.67 22.37
CA GLY A 936 -19.83 -45.15 21.32
C GLY A 936 -21.14 -44.39 21.20
N THR A 937 -21.37 -43.35 22.03
CA THR A 937 -22.61 -42.57 22.05
C THR A 937 -22.32 -41.11 22.35
N THR A 938 -23.23 -40.19 22.02
CA THR A 938 -23.03 -38.77 22.29
C THR A 938 -23.12 -38.47 23.81
N PRO A 939 -22.45 -37.39 24.31
CA PRO A 939 -22.55 -37.03 25.73
C PRO A 939 -24.00 -36.85 26.22
N THR A 940 -24.86 -36.28 25.38
CA THR A 940 -26.27 -36.04 25.67
C THR A 940 -27.08 -37.35 25.76
N GLU A 941 -26.80 -38.34 24.93
CA GLU A 941 -27.41 -39.64 24.99
C GLU A 941 -26.89 -40.46 26.17
N TYR A 942 -25.60 -40.33 26.49
CA TYR A 942 -24.98 -40.99 27.63
C TYR A 942 -25.55 -40.51 28.97
N MET A 943 -25.83 -39.21 29.11
CA MET A 943 -26.43 -38.57 30.27
C MET A 943 -27.89 -39.04 30.48
N LYS A 944 -28.62 -39.41 29.41
CA LYS A 944 -30.01 -39.89 29.47
C LYS A 944 -30.15 -41.39 29.81
N ARG A 945 -29.04 -42.14 29.76
CA ARG A 945 -28.95 -43.55 30.19
C ARG A 945 -28.69 -43.66 31.67
#